data_e8bb443ca8ec0105caa0ffca654d5fab
#
_entry.id   e8bb443ca8ec0105caa0ffca654d5fab
#
_cell.length_a   1.000
_cell.length_b   1.000
_cell.length_c   1.000
_cell.angle_alpha   90.00
_cell.angle_beta   90.00
_cell.angle_gamma   90.00
#
_symmetry.space_group_name_H-M   'P 1'
#
loop_
_entity.id
_entity.type
_entity.pdbx_description
1 polymer ?
#
loop_
_entity_poly.entity_id
_entity_poly.type
_entity_poly.pdbx_seq_one_letter_code
_entity_poly.pdbx_strand_id
1 'polypeptide(L)'
;MFMRYKSLGWIVMGAWCGLWPIAAHADYMSNARASLKKGDLKSAQIDLRNAVRADPQNAEAHYWLGKVAIELGDPVAAEREAIAARDRGYDPHQAIPLLAQALLVQNKNAELLEKLKPEGKDGTLDAAILVARGYAQIGLRLPEDAQKSFADAEAAAPNAVEPLLADARLAVSRNDFTGAQEKIDRAIGAQPKSSEALLAKAQLLRLKADSAGALAVLDALIADQPSITQAHLDRADLALALGKNDVARADVDLVLKGTKGNIQALYLDAVIKAQAKDYKGADDGLQRIQSYLNRIPRAYFLQAVVKEQLGQYEAAEDASRKYLAKAPNDLAAYKVLARILFVKRRPDQVIDTLAKVVESGKADAEAYDLLGRAYAAANRPKDAIVNFQRAEALAPNDVGLQTRLAAVRMGQGDVDAAVGDLEHTLELAPKVPAVGETLFFAAMATGDMDKAASVLAKIKAAQGETDVTGNLDGLFKLAKLDMAGAEATFVALFAKYPDFTPAKINLVRVLAMTGRQEEAEKNLKEILTKAPTSEPALTMLASAYTQTNRIPQAVIVLDNAHRADPKNVRITTSLGDLFIRSGEPQKALDLIGTEKASAALTTEILSLRAAAQLALGQKKDARDTYSDMLKQDPSVVGARRQLVALQIEAGDFESARSLLTAGIVASPRNYQLYQDLAMIDLRSTGIEAAMATAERLMGQDRNFDQIRALKGDIFMAANRPQDAANAYKEALAASASDTLATRLAAAQMRAREPDEAIKTLSDWVAKHKEDFGALEQLAEIHIGLNRLPEAKGYLETILKAKPHDAVALNNLAWVYQQMNDPRAQSLARQAYILAPGAQTADTLGWILTGSGNSEAGVNLLRQASAEAASDPRVLYHFAVALKNTGKKDDAIKVLTEVVANKAQFKEKAEAEQLLESLKKGS
;
A
#
# COMPACT_ATOMS: atom_id res chain seq x y z
N MET A 1 -42.99 1.08 44.76
CA MET A 1 -44.17 1.90 45.00
C MET A 1 -45.27 1.27 44.16
N PHE A 2 -46.07 0.33 44.69
CA PHE A 2 -47.43 0.42 45.25
C PHE A 2 -48.35 1.09 44.22
N MET A 3 -49.43 0.53 43.77
CA MET A 3 -50.57 -0.31 44.30
C MET A 3 -51.42 -0.73 43.10
N ARG A 4 -51.88 -1.97 42.93
CA ARG A 4 -53.10 -2.66 43.43
C ARG A 4 -54.40 -1.86 43.18
N TYR A 5 -55.35 -2.56 42.47
CA TYR A 5 -56.73 -2.93 42.85
C TYR A 5 -57.41 -3.62 41.66
N LYS A 6 -57.77 -4.93 41.63
CA LYS A 6 -58.93 -5.69 42.16
C LYS A 6 -60.29 -5.03 41.88
N SER A 7 -61.15 -5.68 41.06
CA SER A 7 -62.26 -6.56 41.54
C SER A 7 -63.26 -6.78 40.40
N LEU A 8 -63.59 -8.01 40.13
CA LEU A 8 -64.87 -8.78 40.39
C LEU A 8 -66.17 -8.29 39.71
N GLY A 9 -66.72 -9.17 38.89
CA GLY A 9 -68.11 -9.10 38.45
C GLY A 9 -68.54 -10.33 37.68
N TRP A 10 -69.35 -11.16 38.28
CA TRP A 10 -69.79 -12.51 37.89
C TRP A 10 -71.06 -12.50 37.00
N ILE A 11 -71.12 -13.57 36.12
CA ILE A 11 -72.31 -14.37 35.69
C ILE A 11 -73.16 -13.72 34.56
N VAL A 12 -73.29 -14.41 33.43
CA VAL A 12 -74.45 -15.25 33.09
C VAL A 12 -74.11 -16.26 31.99
N MET A 13 -74.46 -17.54 32.24
CA MET A 13 -74.53 -18.66 31.31
C MET A 13 -75.47 -18.36 30.12
N GLY A 14 -74.99 -18.68 28.90
CA GLY A 14 -75.85 -18.84 27.74
C GLY A 14 -75.25 -19.87 26.80
N ALA A 15 -75.70 -21.08 26.86
CA ALA A 15 -75.36 -22.12 25.89
C ALA A 15 -75.81 -21.70 24.50
N TRP A 16 -74.86 -21.57 23.56
CA TRP A 16 -75.13 -21.71 22.16
C TRP A 16 -74.10 -22.63 21.53
N CYS A 17 -74.54 -23.94 21.40
CA CYS A 17 -74.00 -24.81 20.38
C CYS A 17 -74.42 -24.28 19.07
N GLY A 18 -73.48 -23.71 18.31
CA GLY A 18 -73.75 -23.22 16.98
C GLY A 18 -72.52 -23.41 16.11
N LEU A 19 -72.50 -24.48 15.32
CA LEU A 19 -71.92 -24.60 13.97
C LEU A 19 -70.86 -23.51 13.64
N TRP A 20 -69.59 -23.77 13.92
CA TRP A 20 -68.50 -23.13 13.27
C TRP A 20 -68.27 -23.73 11.90
N PRO A 21 -68.16 -22.97 10.80
CA PRO A 21 -68.18 -23.52 9.48
C PRO A 21 -66.83 -24.18 9.15
N ILE A 22 -66.98 -25.39 8.67
CA ILE A 22 -65.93 -26.24 8.06
C ILE A 22 -65.28 -25.53 6.83
N ALA A 23 -65.75 -24.35 6.42
CA ALA A 23 -65.29 -23.57 5.29
C ALA A 23 -63.95 -22.85 5.52
N ALA A 24 -63.47 -22.62 6.77
CA ALA A 24 -62.23 -21.90 7.02
C ALA A 24 -60.96 -22.73 6.79
N HIS A 25 -61.07 -24.06 6.80
CA HIS A 25 -59.92 -24.97 6.66
C HIS A 25 -59.41 -25.10 5.22
N ALA A 26 -60.24 -24.96 4.24
CA ALA A 26 -59.89 -24.97 2.82
C ALA A 26 -59.13 -23.71 2.37
N ASP A 27 -59.27 -22.61 3.14
CA ASP A 27 -58.71 -21.30 2.74
C ASP A 27 -57.23 -21.21 3.03
N TYR A 28 -56.67 -21.68 4.14
CA TYR A 28 -55.26 -21.60 4.53
C TYR A 28 -54.36 -22.35 3.52
N MET A 29 -54.74 -23.56 3.12
CA MET A 29 -53.96 -24.34 2.13
C MET A 29 -54.05 -23.73 0.75
N SER A 30 -55.18 -23.19 0.35
CA SER A 30 -55.36 -22.46 -0.88
C SER A 30 -54.52 -21.18 -0.93
N ASN A 31 -54.51 -20.41 0.17
CA ASN A 31 -53.72 -19.21 0.31
C ASN A 31 -52.22 -19.52 0.27
N ALA A 32 -51.78 -20.56 1.00
CA ALA A 32 -50.43 -21.05 0.97
C ALA A 32 -49.97 -21.44 -0.44
N ARG A 33 -50.77 -22.22 -1.20
CA ARG A 33 -50.46 -22.56 -2.59
C ARG A 33 -50.36 -21.33 -3.48
N ALA A 34 -51.25 -20.33 -3.28
CA ALA A 34 -51.21 -19.08 -4.02
C ALA A 34 -49.93 -18.26 -3.70
N SER A 35 -49.53 -18.22 -2.40
CA SER A 35 -48.29 -17.57 -1.97
C SER A 35 -47.04 -18.28 -2.52
N LEU A 36 -47.00 -19.62 -2.49
CA LEU A 36 -45.94 -20.41 -3.09
C LEU A 36 -45.81 -20.16 -4.59
N LYS A 37 -46.93 -20.08 -5.33
CA LYS A 37 -46.91 -19.76 -6.77
C LYS A 37 -46.34 -18.37 -7.05
N LYS A 38 -46.48 -17.42 -6.11
CA LYS A 38 -45.91 -16.07 -6.21
C LYS A 38 -44.46 -16.00 -5.70
N GLY A 39 -43.91 -17.09 -5.13
CA GLY A 39 -42.59 -17.10 -4.48
C GLY A 39 -42.52 -16.37 -3.14
N ASP A 40 -43.68 -16.05 -2.55
CA ASP A 40 -43.75 -15.43 -1.23
C ASP A 40 -43.71 -16.49 -0.12
N LEU A 41 -42.50 -16.94 0.19
CA LEU A 41 -42.24 -18.00 1.15
C LEU A 41 -42.66 -17.64 2.57
N LYS A 42 -42.59 -16.34 2.96
CA LYS A 42 -42.96 -15.87 4.29
C LYS A 42 -44.45 -15.93 4.51
N SER A 43 -45.23 -15.42 3.54
CA SER A 43 -46.69 -15.53 3.58
C SER A 43 -47.14 -17.01 3.52
N ALA A 44 -46.54 -17.82 2.66
CA ALA A 44 -46.78 -19.26 2.61
C ALA A 44 -46.50 -19.95 3.94
N GLN A 45 -45.41 -19.61 4.65
CA GLN A 45 -45.10 -20.16 5.97
C GLN A 45 -46.17 -19.83 7.00
N ILE A 46 -46.69 -18.61 7.00
CA ILE A 46 -47.76 -18.18 7.92
C ILE A 46 -49.02 -18.99 7.65
N ASP A 47 -49.44 -19.05 6.39
CA ASP A 47 -50.67 -19.77 6.03
C ASP A 47 -50.56 -21.27 6.31
N LEU A 48 -49.41 -21.89 6.02
CA LEU A 48 -49.16 -23.30 6.33
C LEU A 48 -49.12 -23.58 7.85
N ARG A 49 -48.55 -22.68 8.65
CA ARG A 49 -48.62 -22.81 10.11
C ARG A 49 -50.05 -22.72 10.63
N ASN A 50 -50.86 -21.86 10.03
CA ASN A 50 -52.29 -21.75 10.37
C ASN A 50 -53.04 -23.00 9.91
N ALA A 51 -52.73 -23.59 8.75
CA ALA A 51 -53.29 -24.87 8.28
C ALA A 51 -52.98 -26.01 9.24
N VAL A 52 -51.72 -26.15 9.66
CA VAL A 52 -51.29 -27.17 10.65
C VAL A 52 -51.94 -26.94 12.00
N ARG A 53 -52.13 -25.65 12.41
CA ARG A 53 -52.83 -25.36 13.69
C ARG A 53 -54.31 -25.70 13.61
N ALA A 54 -54.94 -25.48 12.48
CA ALA A 54 -56.39 -25.79 12.27
C ALA A 54 -56.63 -27.27 12.13
N ASP A 55 -55.74 -27.99 11.44
CA ASP A 55 -55.76 -29.46 11.31
C ASP A 55 -54.35 -30.03 11.52
N PRO A 56 -54.03 -30.43 12.76
CA PRO A 56 -52.73 -31.09 13.06
C PRO A 56 -52.50 -32.45 12.42
N GLN A 57 -53.54 -33.06 11.82
CA GLN A 57 -53.42 -34.31 11.08
C GLN A 57 -53.26 -34.13 9.58
N ASN A 58 -53.22 -32.90 9.10
CA ASN A 58 -53.06 -32.62 7.68
C ASN A 58 -51.63 -32.87 7.19
N ALA A 59 -51.38 -34.04 6.68
CA ALA A 59 -50.07 -34.53 6.26
C ALA A 59 -49.48 -33.63 5.12
N GLU A 60 -50.33 -33.11 4.21
CA GLU A 60 -49.91 -32.20 3.15
C GLU A 60 -49.44 -30.86 3.69
N ALA A 61 -50.15 -30.31 4.70
CA ALA A 61 -49.74 -29.03 5.29
C ALA A 61 -48.37 -29.13 5.97
N HIS A 62 -48.11 -30.27 6.67
CA HIS A 62 -46.79 -30.56 7.26
C HIS A 62 -45.68 -30.66 6.19
N TYR A 63 -45.93 -31.39 5.09
CA TYR A 63 -44.97 -31.53 4.01
C TYR A 63 -44.59 -30.16 3.42
N TRP A 64 -45.58 -29.34 3.03
CA TRP A 64 -45.33 -28.04 2.45
C TRP A 64 -44.67 -27.09 3.46
N LEU A 65 -45.03 -27.13 4.74
CA LEU A 65 -44.39 -26.33 5.78
C LEU A 65 -42.91 -26.71 5.94
N GLY A 66 -42.61 -28.02 5.94
CA GLY A 66 -41.21 -28.52 5.95
C GLY A 66 -40.43 -28.09 4.74
N LYS A 67 -41.02 -28.13 3.55
CA LYS A 67 -40.40 -27.68 2.30
C LYS A 67 -40.07 -26.18 2.32
N VAL A 68 -41.03 -25.35 2.76
CA VAL A 68 -40.83 -23.90 2.94
C VAL A 68 -39.78 -23.60 4.00
N ALA A 69 -39.72 -24.39 5.07
CA ALA A 69 -38.72 -24.25 6.12
C ALA A 69 -37.28 -24.45 5.59
N ILE A 70 -37.05 -25.45 4.72
CA ILE A 70 -35.76 -25.66 4.04
C ILE A 70 -35.36 -24.43 3.23
N GLU A 71 -36.30 -23.93 2.42
CA GLU A 71 -36.02 -22.77 1.55
C GLU A 71 -35.75 -21.47 2.34
N LEU A 72 -36.38 -21.34 3.54
CA LEU A 72 -36.12 -20.22 4.46
C LEU A 72 -34.88 -20.42 5.34
N GLY A 73 -34.20 -21.56 5.22
CA GLY A 73 -32.95 -21.86 5.97
C GLY A 73 -33.18 -22.33 7.41
N ASP A 74 -34.35 -22.90 7.70
CA ASP A 74 -34.68 -23.53 8.99
C ASP A 74 -34.77 -25.06 8.85
N PRO A 75 -33.63 -25.78 8.75
CA PRO A 75 -33.63 -27.23 8.55
C PRO A 75 -34.11 -27.99 9.78
N VAL A 76 -34.11 -27.39 10.98
CA VAL A 76 -34.62 -28.01 12.20
C VAL A 76 -36.15 -28.06 12.15
N ALA A 77 -36.79 -26.98 11.76
CA ALA A 77 -38.24 -27.00 11.53
C ALA A 77 -38.59 -27.94 10.37
N ALA A 78 -37.82 -27.97 9.29
CA ALA A 78 -38.05 -28.88 8.18
C ALA A 78 -37.99 -30.35 8.58
N GLU A 79 -37.03 -30.77 9.40
CA GLU A 79 -36.92 -32.13 9.92
C GLU A 79 -38.18 -32.50 10.71
N ARG A 80 -38.60 -31.64 11.62
CA ARG A 80 -39.80 -31.90 12.45
C ARG A 80 -41.05 -32.07 11.60
N GLU A 81 -41.22 -31.15 10.63
CA GLU A 81 -42.42 -31.17 9.76
C GLU A 81 -42.40 -32.33 8.75
N ALA A 82 -41.19 -32.71 8.24
CA ALA A 82 -41.06 -33.90 7.38
C ALA A 82 -41.39 -35.21 8.11
N ILE A 83 -40.92 -35.35 9.37
CA ILE A 83 -41.30 -36.46 10.23
C ILE A 83 -42.83 -36.47 10.45
N ALA A 84 -43.41 -35.32 10.74
CA ALA A 84 -44.84 -35.18 10.95
C ALA A 84 -45.67 -35.55 9.70
N ALA A 85 -45.20 -35.16 8.53
CA ALA A 85 -45.81 -35.51 7.25
C ALA A 85 -45.78 -37.01 7.01
N ARG A 86 -44.61 -37.61 7.15
CA ARG A 86 -44.40 -39.09 7.02
C ARG A 86 -45.32 -39.88 7.96
N ASP A 87 -45.27 -39.54 9.25
CA ASP A 87 -45.99 -40.27 10.29
C ASP A 87 -47.51 -40.14 10.16
N ARG A 88 -48.00 -39.11 9.42
CA ARG A 88 -49.42 -38.89 9.06
C ARG A 88 -49.80 -39.45 7.72
N GLY A 89 -48.90 -40.21 7.08
CA GLY A 89 -49.20 -40.93 5.85
C GLY A 89 -49.09 -40.05 4.61
N TYR A 90 -48.37 -38.99 4.59
CA TYR A 90 -48.03 -38.27 3.34
C TYR A 90 -47.17 -39.16 2.45
N ASP A 91 -47.25 -38.94 1.15
CA ASP A 91 -46.55 -39.71 0.14
C ASP A 91 -45.05 -39.91 0.52
N PRO A 92 -44.62 -41.17 0.74
CA PRO A 92 -43.24 -41.49 1.12
C PRO A 92 -42.21 -41.02 0.13
N HIS A 93 -42.53 -40.98 -1.16
CA HIS A 93 -41.64 -40.49 -2.22
C HIS A 93 -41.35 -38.99 -2.14
N GLN A 94 -42.13 -38.27 -1.33
CA GLN A 94 -41.92 -36.82 -1.08
C GLN A 94 -41.44 -36.55 0.35
N ALA A 95 -42.05 -37.21 1.34
CA ALA A 95 -41.73 -36.97 2.76
C ALA A 95 -40.32 -37.45 3.17
N ILE A 96 -39.88 -38.59 2.67
CA ILE A 96 -38.59 -39.18 3.00
C ILE A 96 -37.41 -38.40 2.38
N PRO A 97 -37.44 -38.02 1.10
CA PRO A 97 -36.41 -37.12 0.56
C PRO A 97 -36.33 -35.76 1.26
N LEU A 98 -37.45 -35.15 1.66
CA LEU A 98 -37.47 -33.93 2.47
C LEU A 98 -36.80 -34.11 3.83
N LEU A 99 -37.10 -35.23 4.52
CA LEU A 99 -36.44 -35.58 5.78
C LEU A 99 -34.94 -35.79 5.60
N ALA A 100 -34.54 -36.49 4.54
CA ALA A 100 -33.14 -36.73 4.20
C ALA A 100 -32.41 -35.39 3.94
N GLN A 101 -33.02 -34.51 3.16
CA GLN A 101 -32.50 -33.18 2.90
C GLN A 101 -32.33 -32.37 4.19
N ALA A 102 -33.31 -32.37 5.05
CA ALA A 102 -33.27 -31.67 6.34
C ALA A 102 -32.13 -32.17 7.24
N LEU A 103 -31.89 -33.47 7.30
CA LEU A 103 -30.81 -34.10 8.07
C LEU A 103 -29.42 -33.78 7.47
N LEU A 104 -29.29 -33.85 6.14
CA LEU A 104 -28.03 -33.51 5.42
C LEU A 104 -27.60 -32.05 5.64
N VAL A 105 -28.56 -31.13 5.52
CA VAL A 105 -28.28 -29.68 5.74
C VAL A 105 -27.84 -29.39 7.16
N GLN A 106 -28.30 -30.16 8.13
CA GLN A 106 -27.89 -30.09 9.54
C GLN A 106 -26.58 -30.83 9.84
N ASN A 107 -25.95 -31.47 8.85
CA ASN A 107 -24.82 -32.40 9.04
C ASN A 107 -25.12 -33.57 10.02
N LYS A 108 -26.37 -33.95 10.20
CA LYS A 108 -26.82 -35.11 11.00
C LYS A 108 -26.62 -36.41 10.22
N ASN A 109 -25.42 -36.60 9.66
CA ASN A 109 -25.13 -37.69 8.74
C ASN A 109 -25.24 -39.06 9.39
N ALA A 110 -24.78 -39.25 10.61
CA ALA A 110 -24.89 -40.52 11.34
C ALA A 110 -26.37 -40.87 11.64
N GLU A 111 -27.16 -39.87 12.02
CA GLU A 111 -28.60 -40.02 12.31
C GLU A 111 -29.38 -40.37 11.04
N LEU A 112 -29.03 -39.83 9.89
CA LEU A 112 -29.61 -40.18 8.62
C LEU A 112 -29.36 -41.66 8.29
N LEU A 113 -28.11 -42.16 8.45
CA LEU A 113 -27.76 -43.54 8.21
C LEU A 113 -28.53 -44.53 9.14
N GLU A 114 -28.83 -44.10 10.35
CA GLU A 114 -29.61 -44.88 11.31
C GLU A 114 -31.11 -44.93 10.98
N LYS A 115 -31.68 -43.74 10.67
CA LYS A 115 -33.13 -43.56 10.48
C LYS A 115 -33.64 -43.95 9.11
N LEU A 116 -32.86 -43.77 8.05
CA LEU A 116 -33.28 -44.04 6.68
C LEU A 116 -32.56 -45.24 6.10
N LYS A 117 -33.26 -46.38 6.06
CA LYS A 117 -32.79 -47.67 5.53
C LYS A 117 -33.67 -48.11 4.38
N PRO A 118 -33.10 -48.61 3.27
CA PRO A 118 -33.90 -49.19 2.19
C PRO A 118 -34.61 -50.42 2.66
N GLU A 119 -35.86 -50.61 2.23
CA GLU A 119 -36.70 -51.71 2.65
C GLU A 119 -36.80 -52.85 1.62
N GLY A 120 -36.35 -52.61 0.37
CA GLY A 120 -36.41 -53.56 -0.71
C GLY A 120 -37.83 -53.78 -1.33
N LYS A 121 -38.75 -52.89 -0.96
CA LYS A 121 -40.17 -53.00 -1.39
C LYS A 121 -40.51 -52.07 -2.55
N ASP A 122 -39.84 -50.96 -2.66
CA ASP A 122 -40.01 -49.90 -3.65
C ASP A 122 -38.66 -49.41 -4.16
N GLY A 123 -38.29 -49.86 -5.36
CA GLY A 123 -36.97 -49.55 -5.91
C GLY A 123 -36.70 -48.07 -6.08
N THR A 124 -37.70 -47.22 -6.36
CA THR A 124 -37.58 -45.79 -6.57
C THR A 124 -37.34 -45.07 -5.22
N LEU A 125 -38.08 -45.49 -4.17
CA LEU A 125 -37.92 -44.91 -2.85
C LEU A 125 -36.58 -45.37 -2.22
N ASP A 126 -36.24 -46.64 -2.40
CA ASP A 126 -34.97 -47.21 -1.94
C ASP A 126 -33.78 -46.50 -2.61
N ALA A 127 -33.87 -46.22 -3.88
CA ALA A 127 -32.88 -45.45 -4.62
C ALA A 127 -32.69 -44.03 -4.03
N ALA A 128 -33.78 -43.33 -3.76
CA ALA A 128 -33.70 -42.00 -3.10
C ALA A 128 -33.07 -42.06 -1.69
N ILE A 129 -33.42 -43.07 -0.90
CA ILE A 129 -32.81 -43.30 0.41
C ILE A 129 -31.30 -43.61 0.27
N LEU A 130 -30.94 -44.49 -0.66
CA LEU A 130 -29.54 -44.86 -0.91
C LEU A 130 -28.70 -43.69 -1.39
N VAL A 131 -29.24 -42.82 -2.25
CA VAL A 131 -28.59 -41.54 -2.66
C VAL A 131 -28.34 -40.64 -1.43
N ALA A 132 -29.36 -40.46 -0.60
CA ALA A 132 -29.21 -39.66 0.63
C ALA A 132 -28.16 -40.26 1.59
N ARG A 133 -28.12 -41.57 1.72
CA ARG A 133 -27.10 -42.30 2.50
C ARG A 133 -25.71 -42.06 1.93
N GLY A 134 -25.54 -42.14 0.63
CA GLY A 134 -24.29 -41.85 -0.04
C GLY A 134 -23.78 -40.40 0.25
N TYR A 135 -24.64 -39.43 0.20
CA TYR A 135 -24.26 -38.04 0.59
C TYR A 135 -23.92 -37.93 2.08
N ALA A 136 -24.62 -38.61 2.94
CA ALA A 136 -24.28 -38.66 4.38
C ALA A 136 -22.92 -39.30 4.61
N GLN A 137 -22.60 -40.39 3.89
CA GLN A 137 -21.29 -41.05 3.94
C GLN A 137 -20.15 -40.16 3.43
N ILE A 138 -20.37 -39.36 2.36
CA ILE A 138 -19.44 -38.31 1.94
C ILE A 138 -19.19 -37.32 3.07
N GLY A 139 -20.26 -36.87 3.77
CA GLY A 139 -20.16 -35.97 4.92
C GLY A 139 -19.40 -36.57 6.10
N LEU A 140 -19.43 -37.88 6.26
CA LEU A 140 -18.64 -38.64 7.25
C LEU A 140 -17.23 -39.03 6.77
N ARG A 141 -16.81 -38.59 5.60
CA ARG A 141 -15.53 -38.93 4.93
C ARG A 141 -15.33 -40.41 4.63
N LEU A 142 -16.43 -41.08 4.25
CA LEU A 142 -16.49 -42.49 3.87
C LEU A 142 -16.80 -42.64 2.36
N PRO A 143 -15.88 -42.24 1.45
CA PRO A 143 -16.16 -42.18 0.01
C PRO A 143 -16.40 -43.54 -0.64
N GLU A 144 -15.79 -44.59 -0.14
CA GLU A 144 -16.00 -45.96 -0.66
C GLU A 144 -17.43 -46.50 -0.33
N ASP A 145 -17.91 -46.26 0.90
CA ASP A 145 -19.27 -46.58 1.26
C ASP A 145 -20.28 -45.76 0.47
N ALA A 146 -19.97 -44.46 0.22
CA ALA A 146 -20.80 -43.61 -0.61
C ALA A 146 -20.91 -44.12 -2.05
N GLN A 147 -19.81 -44.56 -2.66
CA GLN A 147 -19.80 -45.19 -3.97
C GLN A 147 -20.69 -46.43 -4.03
N LYS A 148 -20.57 -47.31 -3.00
CA LYS A 148 -21.42 -48.48 -2.91
C LYS A 148 -22.90 -48.11 -2.79
N SER A 149 -23.22 -47.11 -1.95
CA SER A 149 -24.60 -46.66 -1.81
C SER A 149 -25.17 -46.09 -3.09
N PHE A 150 -24.37 -45.36 -3.89
CA PHE A 150 -24.82 -44.85 -5.21
C PHE A 150 -24.98 -45.97 -6.25
N ALA A 151 -24.08 -46.95 -6.26
CA ALA A 151 -24.22 -48.12 -7.12
C ALA A 151 -25.48 -48.96 -6.77
N ASP A 152 -25.71 -49.17 -5.47
CA ASP A 152 -26.93 -49.87 -4.99
C ASP A 152 -28.19 -49.06 -5.34
N ALA A 153 -28.13 -47.71 -5.29
CA ALA A 153 -29.25 -46.85 -5.72
C ALA A 153 -29.52 -46.97 -7.21
N GLU A 154 -28.45 -47.04 -8.04
CA GLU A 154 -28.58 -47.27 -9.47
C GLU A 154 -29.18 -48.64 -9.78
N ALA A 155 -28.77 -49.66 -9.05
CA ALA A 155 -29.33 -51.00 -9.19
C ALA A 155 -30.81 -51.07 -8.77
N ALA A 156 -31.21 -50.33 -7.72
CA ALA A 156 -32.60 -50.24 -7.30
C ALA A 156 -33.51 -49.51 -8.29
N ALA A 157 -33.00 -48.51 -9.00
CA ALA A 157 -33.74 -47.73 -10.00
C ALA A 157 -32.83 -47.36 -11.22
N PRO A 158 -32.59 -48.27 -12.15
CA PRO A 158 -31.61 -48.13 -13.23
C PRO A 158 -31.82 -46.97 -14.18
N ASN A 159 -33.05 -46.50 -14.33
CA ASN A 159 -33.42 -45.36 -15.21
C ASN A 159 -33.71 -44.07 -14.43
N ALA A 160 -33.43 -44.04 -13.15
CA ALA A 160 -33.57 -42.81 -12.35
C ALA A 160 -32.36 -41.89 -12.58
N VAL A 161 -32.63 -40.62 -12.81
CA VAL A 161 -31.59 -39.62 -13.06
C VAL A 161 -30.73 -39.33 -11.82
N GLU A 162 -31.36 -39.25 -10.67
CA GLU A 162 -30.71 -38.83 -9.44
C GLU A 162 -29.57 -39.75 -8.96
N PRO A 163 -29.69 -41.09 -8.95
CA PRO A 163 -28.58 -41.98 -8.65
C PRO A 163 -27.37 -41.82 -9.55
N LEU A 164 -27.62 -41.69 -10.86
CA LEU A 164 -26.58 -41.49 -11.88
C LEU A 164 -25.86 -40.17 -11.68
N LEU A 165 -26.58 -39.10 -11.36
CA LEU A 165 -25.99 -37.81 -11.10
C LEU A 165 -25.27 -37.73 -9.78
N ALA A 166 -25.71 -38.47 -8.76
CA ALA A 166 -25.02 -38.60 -7.50
C ALA A 166 -23.65 -39.28 -7.64
N ASP A 167 -23.58 -40.38 -8.39
CA ASP A 167 -22.34 -41.08 -8.70
C ASP A 167 -21.43 -40.22 -9.61
N ALA A 168 -21.99 -39.50 -10.62
CA ALA A 168 -21.25 -38.56 -11.44
C ALA A 168 -20.58 -37.45 -10.61
N ARG A 169 -21.28 -36.88 -9.63
CA ARG A 169 -20.72 -35.87 -8.71
C ARG A 169 -19.57 -36.44 -7.85
N LEU A 170 -19.67 -37.68 -7.41
CA LEU A 170 -18.58 -38.35 -6.70
C LEU A 170 -17.38 -38.55 -7.62
N ALA A 171 -17.59 -38.99 -8.87
CA ALA A 171 -16.52 -39.13 -9.87
C ALA A 171 -15.84 -37.79 -10.14
N VAL A 172 -16.59 -36.69 -10.29
CA VAL A 172 -16.03 -35.32 -10.42
C VAL A 172 -15.16 -34.97 -9.20
N SER A 173 -15.58 -35.29 -7.99
CA SER A 173 -14.81 -34.97 -6.77
C SER A 173 -13.47 -35.70 -6.71
N ARG A 174 -13.34 -36.82 -7.44
CA ARG A 174 -12.12 -37.64 -7.60
C ARG A 174 -11.32 -37.27 -8.86
N ASN A 175 -11.73 -36.24 -9.59
CA ASN A 175 -11.21 -35.84 -10.89
C ASN A 175 -11.39 -36.90 -12.01
N ASP A 176 -12.28 -37.87 -11.82
CA ASP A 176 -12.67 -38.84 -12.83
C ASP A 176 -13.75 -38.21 -13.74
N PHE A 177 -13.31 -37.34 -14.66
CA PHE A 177 -14.21 -36.67 -15.60
C PHE A 177 -14.76 -37.61 -16.65
N THR A 178 -14.11 -38.74 -16.95
CA THR A 178 -14.56 -39.76 -17.88
C THR A 178 -15.73 -40.55 -17.31
N GLY A 179 -15.59 -41.08 -16.12
CA GLY A 179 -16.66 -41.76 -15.39
C GLY A 179 -17.86 -40.85 -15.14
N ALA A 180 -17.62 -39.58 -14.78
CA ALA A 180 -18.68 -38.60 -14.62
C ALA A 180 -19.45 -38.37 -15.93
N GLN A 181 -18.76 -38.27 -17.07
CA GLN A 181 -19.38 -38.10 -18.40
C GLN A 181 -20.30 -39.28 -18.74
N GLU A 182 -19.81 -40.52 -18.55
CA GLU A 182 -20.58 -41.75 -18.82
C GLU A 182 -21.90 -41.76 -18.02
N LYS A 183 -21.83 -41.46 -16.72
CA LYS A 183 -23.02 -41.44 -15.85
C LYS A 183 -24.02 -40.34 -16.27
N ILE A 184 -23.52 -39.14 -16.59
CA ILE A 184 -24.37 -38.04 -17.07
C ILE A 184 -25.01 -38.37 -18.42
N ASP A 185 -24.28 -38.94 -19.36
CA ASP A 185 -24.81 -39.30 -20.65
C ASP A 185 -25.86 -40.44 -20.54
N ARG A 186 -25.71 -41.40 -19.61
CA ARG A 186 -26.72 -42.38 -19.26
C ARG A 186 -27.96 -41.74 -18.65
N ALA A 187 -27.78 -40.74 -17.75
CA ALA A 187 -28.90 -39.99 -17.19
C ALA A 187 -29.70 -39.24 -18.27
N ILE A 188 -29.03 -38.64 -19.24
CA ILE A 188 -29.66 -37.99 -20.40
C ILE A 188 -30.30 -39.04 -21.30
N GLY A 189 -29.69 -40.20 -21.52
CA GLY A 189 -30.27 -41.30 -22.29
C GLY A 189 -31.55 -41.82 -21.65
N ALA A 190 -31.61 -41.92 -20.33
CA ALA A 190 -32.84 -42.34 -19.62
C ALA A 190 -33.93 -41.25 -19.67
N GLN A 191 -33.56 -39.99 -19.52
CA GLN A 191 -34.47 -38.84 -19.52
C GLN A 191 -33.88 -37.66 -20.31
N PRO A 192 -34.07 -37.61 -21.64
CA PRO A 192 -33.44 -36.60 -22.52
C PRO A 192 -33.78 -35.14 -22.20
N LYS A 193 -34.91 -34.90 -21.53
CA LYS A 193 -35.36 -33.56 -21.14
C LYS A 193 -35.12 -33.25 -19.66
N SER A 194 -34.36 -34.09 -18.96
CA SER A 194 -34.01 -33.79 -17.56
C SER A 194 -33.15 -32.54 -17.48
N SER A 195 -33.70 -31.47 -16.92
CA SER A 195 -32.96 -30.23 -16.68
C SER A 195 -31.75 -30.44 -15.76
N GLU A 196 -31.87 -31.34 -14.77
CA GLU A 196 -30.81 -31.68 -13.83
C GLU A 196 -29.63 -32.36 -14.54
N ALA A 197 -29.89 -33.31 -15.43
CA ALA A 197 -28.85 -34.01 -16.19
C ALA A 197 -28.18 -33.08 -17.21
N LEU A 198 -28.91 -32.18 -17.85
CA LEU A 198 -28.37 -31.20 -18.78
C LEU A 198 -27.56 -30.13 -18.09
N LEU A 199 -27.98 -29.66 -16.88
CA LEU A 199 -27.17 -28.76 -16.03
C LEU A 199 -25.88 -29.43 -15.57
N ALA A 200 -25.95 -30.71 -15.14
CA ALA A 200 -24.77 -31.47 -14.77
C ALA A 200 -23.77 -31.62 -15.94
N LYS A 201 -24.28 -31.86 -17.17
CA LYS A 201 -23.47 -31.88 -18.40
C LYS A 201 -22.78 -30.55 -18.66
N ALA A 202 -23.50 -29.43 -18.55
CA ALA A 202 -22.94 -28.10 -18.74
C ALA A 202 -21.85 -27.80 -17.70
N GLN A 203 -22.06 -28.19 -16.42
CA GLN A 203 -21.08 -28.05 -15.37
C GLN A 203 -19.82 -28.90 -15.61
N LEU A 204 -19.98 -30.15 -16.03
CA LEU A 204 -18.85 -31.02 -16.37
C LEU A 204 -18.03 -30.47 -17.56
N LEU A 205 -18.67 -29.99 -18.61
CA LEU A 205 -18.02 -29.37 -19.77
C LEU A 205 -17.22 -28.13 -19.34
N ARG A 206 -17.76 -27.32 -18.42
CA ARG A 206 -17.05 -26.17 -17.84
C ARG A 206 -15.80 -26.60 -17.06
N LEU A 207 -15.88 -27.68 -16.27
CA LEU A 207 -14.73 -28.23 -15.55
C LEU A 207 -13.64 -28.76 -16.49
N LYS A 208 -14.05 -29.29 -17.65
CA LYS A 208 -13.16 -29.74 -18.70
C LYS A 208 -12.63 -28.59 -19.60
N ALA A 209 -12.90 -27.33 -19.23
CA ALA A 209 -12.59 -26.12 -19.98
C ALA A 209 -13.26 -26.03 -21.37
N ASP A 210 -14.27 -26.84 -21.64
CA ASP A 210 -15.13 -26.74 -22.86
C ASP A 210 -16.28 -25.75 -22.63
N SER A 211 -15.96 -24.48 -22.62
CA SER A 211 -16.93 -23.40 -22.42
C SER A 211 -17.93 -23.28 -23.58
N ALA A 212 -17.50 -23.62 -24.78
CA ALA A 212 -18.38 -23.57 -25.95
C ALA A 212 -19.46 -24.69 -25.92
N GLY A 213 -19.05 -25.91 -25.60
CA GLY A 213 -19.97 -27.02 -25.40
C GLY A 213 -20.92 -26.78 -24.22
N ALA A 214 -20.42 -26.23 -23.09
CA ALA A 214 -21.26 -25.88 -21.95
C ALA A 214 -22.34 -24.84 -22.32
N LEU A 215 -21.96 -23.80 -23.07
CA LEU A 215 -22.88 -22.76 -23.50
C LEU A 215 -23.97 -23.35 -24.43
N ALA A 216 -23.59 -24.20 -25.39
CA ALA A 216 -24.52 -24.83 -26.30
C ALA A 216 -25.58 -25.71 -25.59
N VAL A 217 -25.17 -26.46 -24.56
CA VAL A 217 -26.08 -27.25 -23.71
C VAL A 217 -27.05 -26.35 -22.95
N LEU A 218 -26.58 -25.24 -22.38
CA LEU A 218 -27.43 -24.29 -21.67
C LEU A 218 -28.41 -23.56 -22.61
N ASP A 219 -27.95 -23.16 -23.80
CA ASP A 219 -28.80 -22.55 -24.84
C ASP A 219 -29.92 -23.49 -25.26
N ALA A 220 -29.60 -24.76 -25.50
CA ALA A 220 -30.60 -25.76 -25.87
C ALA A 220 -31.58 -26.03 -24.71
N LEU A 221 -31.10 -26.11 -23.47
CA LEU A 221 -31.97 -26.28 -22.30
C LEU A 221 -32.94 -25.11 -22.14
N ILE A 222 -32.46 -23.89 -22.26
CA ILE A 222 -33.29 -22.67 -22.12
C ILE A 222 -34.30 -22.56 -23.29
N ALA A 223 -33.91 -22.98 -24.49
CA ALA A 223 -34.83 -22.99 -25.65
C ALA A 223 -35.98 -23.99 -25.43
N ASP A 224 -35.71 -25.18 -24.87
CA ASP A 224 -36.74 -26.20 -24.55
C ASP A 224 -37.52 -25.86 -23.28
N GLN A 225 -36.85 -25.35 -22.26
CA GLN A 225 -37.42 -25.11 -20.93
C GLN A 225 -37.04 -23.70 -20.39
N PRO A 226 -37.63 -22.62 -20.89
CA PRO A 226 -37.23 -21.24 -20.59
C PRO A 226 -37.54 -20.80 -19.16
N SER A 227 -38.23 -21.61 -18.38
CA SER A 227 -38.52 -21.31 -16.94
C SER A 227 -37.45 -21.78 -16.00
N ILE A 228 -36.44 -22.52 -16.45
CA ILE A 228 -35.36 -23.05 -15.57
C ILE A 228 -34.42 -21.97 -15.15
N THR A 229 -34.68 -21.36 -14.00
CA THR A 229 -33.89 -20.25 -13.42
C THR A 229 -32.39 -20.58 -13.33
N GLN A 230 -32.05 -21.83 -12.95
CA GLN A 230 -30.65 -22.22 -12.80
C GLN A 230 -29.88 -22.23 -14.12
N ALA A 231 -30.56 -22.61 -15.22
CA ALA A 231 -29.96 -22.59 -16.54
C ALA A 231 -29.59 -21.17 -16.98
N HIS A 232 -30.45 -20.19 -16.72
CA HIS A 232 -30.18 -18.78 -16.99
C HIS A 232 -29.01 -18.28 -16.12
N LEU A 233 -28.97 -18.63 -14.84
CA LEU A 233 -27.87 -18.22 -13.93
C LEU A 233 -26.53 -18.83 -14.35
N ASP A 234 -26.50 -20.12 -14.69
CA ASP A 234 -25.29 -20.80 -15.15
C ASP A 234 -24.80 -20.27 -16.48
N ARG A 235 -25.76 -19.95 -17.42
CA ARG A 235 -25.42 -19.30 -18.68
C ARG A 235 -24.90 -17.89 -18.50
N ALA A 236 -25.47 -17.11 -17.59
CA ALA A 236 -24.99 -15.76 -17.26
C ALA A 236 -23.58 -15.79 -16.68
N ASP A 237 -23.31 -16.70 -15.74
CA ASP A 237 -21.95 -16.84 -15.13
C ASP A 237 -20.91 -17.21 -16.21
N LEU A 238 -21.26 -18.16 -17.10
CA LEU A 238 -20.40 -18.59 -18.19
C LEU A 238 -20.21 -17.48 -19.25
N ALA A 239 -21.28 -16.77 -19.59
CA ALA A 239 -21.25 -15.68 -20.55
C ALA A 239 -20.35 -14.52 -20.07
N LEU A 240 -20.37 -14.19 -18.76
CA LEU A 240 -19.47 -13.21 -18.16
C LEU A 240 -18.01 -13.65 -18.29
N ALA A 241 -17.71 -14.92 -18.04
CA ALA A 241 -16.36 -15.46 -18.20
C ALA A 241 -15.85 -15.40 -19.64
N LEU A 242 -16.78 -15.44 -20.62
CA LEU A 242 -16.49 -15.36 -22.04
C LEU A 242 -16.61 -13.93 -22.64
N GLY A 243 -16.85 -12.92 -21.81
CA GLY A 243 -17.03 -11.53 -22.26
C GLY A 243 -18.35 -11.25 -22.99
N LYS A 244 -19.32 -12.19 -22.97
CA LYS A 244 -20.63 -12.04 -23.59
C LYS A 244 -21.61 -11.31 -22.64
N ASN A 245 -21.33 -10.09 -22.34
CA ASN A 245 -21.99 -9.33 -21.26
C ASN A 245 -23.48 -9.09 -21.54
N ASP A 246 -23.88 -8.94 -22.82
CA ASP A 246 -25.29 -8.73 -23.19
C ASP A 246 -26.16 -9.96 -22.90
N VAL A 247 -25.64 -11.17 -23.15
CA VAL A 247 -26.33 -12.43 -22.83
C VAL A 247 -26.48 -12.56 -21.31
N ALA A 248 -25.40 -12.30 -20.58
CA ALA A 248 -25.42 -12.36 -19.10
C ALA A 248 -26.43 -11.35 -18.51
N ARG A 249 -26.46 -10.13 -19.05
CA ARG A 249 -27.41 -9.10 -18.63
C ARG A 249 -28.84 -9.53 -18.84
N ALA A 250 -29.16 -10.03 -20.04
CA ALA A 250 -30.51 -10.49 -20.38
C ALA A 250 -31.02 -11.60 -19.44
N ASP A 251 -30.16 -12.58 -19.13
CA ASP A 251 -30.50 -13.68 -18.24
C ASP A 251 -30.68 -13.20 -16.78
N VAL A 252 -29.77 -12.37 -16.28
CA VAL A 252 -29.84 -11.83 -14.93
C VAL A 252 -31.09 -10.95 -14.75
N ASP A 253 -31.42 -10.10 -15.72
CA ASP A 253 -32.61 -9.26 -15.70
C ASP A 253 -33.90 -10.10 -15.72
N LEU A 254 -33.94 -11.18 -16.53
CA LEU A 254 -35.04 -12.12 -16.53
C LEU A 254 -35.28 -12.77 -15.17
N VAL A 255 -34.22 -13.27 -14.53
CA VAL A 255 -34.31 -13.89 -13.22
C VAL A 255 -34.75 -12.88 -12.16
N LEU A 256 -34.16 -11.66 -12.15
CA LEU A 256 -34.51 -10.61 -11.18
C LEU A 256 -35.92 -10.06 -11.37
N LYS A 257 -36.46 -10.09 -12.60
CA LYS A 257 -37.86 -9.74 -12.87
C LYS A 257 -38.81 -10.76 -12.23
N GLY A 258 -38.47 -12.05 -12.29
CA GLY A 258 -39.25 -13.12 -11.63
C GLY A 258 -39.05 -13.16 -10.12
N THR A 259 -37.80 -13.05 -9.67
CA THR A 259 -37.43 -13.17 -8.26
C THR A 259 -36.41 -12.09 -7.88
N LYS A 260 -36.90 -10.92 -7.44
CA LYS A 260 -36.08 -9.73 -7.09
C LYS A 260 -35.03 -9.97 -5.99
N GLY A 261 -35.19 -11.03 -5.20
CA GLY A 261 -34.30 -11.38 -4.10
C GLY A 261 -33.40 -12.58 -4.39
N ASN A 262 -33.32 -13.03 -5.67
CA ASN A 262 -32.43 -14.15 -6.02
C ASN A 262 -30.96 -13.74 -5.78
N ILE A 263 -30.33 -14.41 -4.82
CA ILE A 263 -28.99 -14.04 -4.33
C ILE A 263 -27.92 -14.20 -5.41
N GLN A 264 -28.00 -15.28 -6.21
CA GLN A 264 -27.04 -15.53 -7.28
C GLN A 264 -27.19 -14.51 -8.42
N ALA A 265 -28.43 -14.17 -8.79
CA ALA A 265 -28.69 -13.13 -9.78
C ALA A 265 -28.21 -11.75 -9.31
N LEU A 266 -28.41 -11.40 -8.03
CA LEU A 266 -27.89 -10.15 -7.45
C LEU A 266 -26.36 -10.11 -7.43
N TYR A 267 -25.71 -11.23 -7.17
CA TYR A 267 -24.25 -11.34 -7.27
C TYR A 267 -23.77 -11.13 -8.70
N LEU A 268 -24.41 -11.81 -9.70
CA LEU A 268 -24.06 -11.66 -11.12
C LEU A 268 -24.33 -10.23 -11.63
N ASP A 269 -25.42 -9.59 -11.18
CA ASP A 269 -25.69 -8.18 -11.47
C ASP A 269 -24.58 -7.26 -10.95
N ALA A 270 -24.08 -7.52 -9.75
CA ALA A 270 -22.95 -6.78 -9.19
C ALA A 270 -21.66 -7.01 -9.99
N VAL A 271 -21.41 -8.25 -10.50
CA VAL A 271 -20.29 -8.55 -11.40
C VAL A 271 -20.39 -7.74 -12.69
N ILE A 272 -21.56 -7.74 -13.34
CA ILE A 272 -21.80 -7.00 -14.59
C ILE A 272 -21.56 -5.49 -14.38
N LYS A 273 -22.07 -4.92 -13.28
CA LYS A 273 -21.89 -3.52 -12.96
C LYS A 273 -20.41 -3.18 -12.70
N ALA A 274 -19.69 -4.05 -11.99
CA ALA A 274 -18.26 -3.86 -11.75
C ALA A 274 -17.45 -3.91 -13.06
N GLN A 275 -17.76 -4.83 -13.99
CA GLN A 275 -17.13 -4.87 -15.30
C GLN A 275 -17.45 -3.61 -16.14
N ALA A 276 -18.64 -3.06 -16.00
CA ALA A 276 -19.03 -1.78 -16.60
C ALA A 276 -18.45 -0.56 -15.86
N LYS A 277 -17.60 -0.76 -14.85
CA LYS A 277 -17.02 0.29 -13.98
C LYS A 277 -18.05 1.06 -13.14
N ASP A 278 -19.29 0.60 -13.05
CA ASP A 278 -20.30 1.09 -12.10
C ASP A 278 -20.05 0.46 -10.72
N TYR A 279 -18.96 0.88 -10.09
CA TYR A 279 -18.56 0.32 -8.80
C TYR A 279 -19.54 0.66 -7.69
N LYS A 280 -20.23 1.81 -7.77
CA LYS A 280 -21.24 2.19 -6.77
C LYS A 280 -22.46 1.27 -6.89
N GLY A 281 -22.98 1.05 -8.08
CA GLY A 281 -24.09 0.14 -8.31
C GLY A 281 -23.75 -1.32 -7.98
N ALA A 282 -22.48 -1.72 -8.17
CA ALA A 282 -21.99 -3.04 -7.77
C ALA A 282 -21.97 -3.18 -6.24
N ASP A 283 -21.51 -2.14 -5.51
CA ASP A 283 -21.49 -2.12 -4.05
C ASP A 283 -22.90 -2.19 -3.46
N ASP A 284 -23.84 -1.41 -3.97
CA ASP A 284 -25.26 -1.46 -3.57
C ASP A 284 -25.84 -2.87 -3.77
N GLY A 285 -25.49 -3.55 -4.87
CA GLY A 285 -25.88 -4.93 -5.14
C GLY A 285 -25.30 -5.91 -4.10
N LEU A 286 -24.02 -5.78 -3.78
CA LEU A 286 -23.34 -6.62 -2.79
C LEU A 286 -23.86 -6.39 -1.36
N GLN A 287 -24.21 -5.16 -1.00
CA GLN A 287 -24.83 -4.86 0.30
C GLN A 287 -26.17 -5.57 0.48
N ARG A 288 -26.97 -5.71 -0.58
CA ARG A 288 -28.27 -6.44 -0.53
C ARG A 288 -28.09 -7.92 -0.21
N ILE A 289 -26.93 -8.51 -0.50
CA ILE A 289 -26.63 -9.92 -0.23
C ILE A 289 -25.60 -10.09 0.88
N GLN A 290 -25.31 -9.04 1.67
CA GLN A 290 -24.23 -9.03 2.69
C GLN A 290 -24.32 -10.23 3.68
N SER A 291 -25.52 -10.61 4.13
CA SER A 291 -25.74 -11.74 5.03
C SER A 291 -25.48 -13.11 4.37
N TYR A 292 -25.37 -13.16 3.05
CA TYR A 292 -25.18 -14.39 2.28
C TYR A 292 -23.77 -14.55 1.69
N LEU A 293 -22.87 -13.58 1.86
CA LEU A 293 -21.51 -13.62 1.29
C LEU A 293 -20.72 -14.88 1.68
N ASN A 294 -20.93 -15.38 2.89
CA ASN A 294 -20.30 -16.63 3.33
C ASN A 294 -20.67 -17.84 2.47
N ARG A 295 -21.83 -17.83 1.80
CA ARG A 295 -22.30 -18.88 0.90
C ARG A 295 -21.78 -18.71 -0.53
N ILE A 296 -21.28 -17.51 -0.88
CA ILE A 296 -20.74 -17.19 -2.19
C ILE A 296 -19.34 -16.57 -1.97
N PRO A 297 -18.28 -17.39 -1.72
CA PRO A 297 -16.95 -16.87 -1.41
C PRO A 297 -16.43 -15.86 -2.43
N ARG A 298 -16.70 -16.06 -3.73
CA ARG A 298 -16.32 -15.12 -4.80
C ARG A 298 -16.89 -13.71 -4.62
N ALA A 299 -17.99 -13.56 -3.89
CA ALA A 299 -18.57 -12.24 -3.61
C ALA A 299 -17.68 -11.40 -2.71
N TYR A 300 -16.88 -12.01 -1.80
CA TYR A 300 -15.85 -11.29 -1.05
C TYR A 300 -14.73 -10.77 -1.94
N PHE A 301 -14.33 -11.54 -2.95
CA PHE A 301 -13.34 -11.09 -3.91
C PHE A 301 -13.86 -9.89 -4.72
N LEU A 302 -15.08 -9.99 -5.23
CA LEU A 302 -15.74 -8.88 -5.94
C LEU A 302 -15.87 -7.64 -5.01
N GLN A 303 -16.25 -7.85 -3.75
CA GLN A 303 -16.36 -6.77 -2.77
C GLN A 303 -15.00 -6.10 -2.55
N ALA A 304 -13.91 -6.86 -2.46
CA ALA A 304 -12.57 -6.34 -2.33
C ALA A 304 -12.18 -5.43 -3.51
N VAL A 305 -12.42 -5.91 -4.74
CA VAL A 305 -12.14 -5.14 -5.97
C VAL A 305 -13.00 -3.88 -6.04
N VAL A 306 -14.31 -3.99 -5.78
CA VAL A 306 -15.23 -2.85 -5.81
C VAL A 306 -14.86 -1.80 -4.76
N LYS A 307 -14.55 -2.23 -3.54
CA LYS A 307 -14.14 -1.33 -2.45
C LYS A 307 -12.76 -0.68 -2.71
N GLU A 308 -11.83 -1.41 -3.34
CA GLU A 308 -10.54 -0.85 -3.81
C GLU A 308 -10.79 0.30 -4.79
N GLN A 309 -11.65 0.10 -5.79
CA GLN A 309 -11.96 1.10 -6.81
C GLN A 309 -12.74 2.32 -6.26
N LEU A 310 -13.48 2.14 -5.18
CA LEU A 310 -14.18 3.21 -4.45
C LEU A 310 -13.28 3.93 -3.44
N GLY A 311 -11.99 3.56 -3.32
CA GLY A 311 -11.07 4.14 -2.34
C GLY A 311 -11.34 3.72 -0.89
N GLN A 312 -12.20 2.73 -0.65
CA GLN A 312 -12.59 2.24 0.67
C GLN A 312 -11.63 1.12 1.12
N TYR A 313 -10.35 1.44 1.30
CA TYR A 313 -9.27 0.48 1.45
C TYR A 313 -9.37 -0.41 2.68
N GLU A 314 -9.95 0.06 3.79
CA GLU A 314 -10.15 -0.76 5.00
C GLU A 314 -11.15 -1.90 4.73
N ALA A 315 -12.29 -1.58 4.11
CA ALA A 315 -13.30 -2.57 3.74
C ALA A 315 -12.79 -3.51 2.65
N ALA A 316 -11.98 -3.01 1.71
CA ALA A 316 -11.35 -3.81 0.67
C ALA A 316 -10.36 -4.83 1.26
N GLU A 317 -9.53 -4.43 2.22
CA GLU A 317 -8.60 -5.32 2.93
C GLU A 317 -9.34 -6.42 3.68
N ASP A 318 -10.37 -6.07 4.46
CA ASP A 318 -11.19 -7.04 5.21
C ASP A 318 -11.83 -8.07 4.28
N ALA A 319 -12.43 -7.61 3.17
CA ALA A 319 -13.04 -8.49 2.18
C ALA A 319 -12.00 -9.40 1.50
N SER A 320 -10.80 -8.88 1.15
CA SER A 320 -9.70 -9.67 0.59
C SER A 320 -9.24 -10.77 1.55
N ARG A 321 -9.06 -10.46 2.82
CA ARG A 321 -8.65 -11.43 3.84
C ARG A 321 -9.70 -12.50 4.07
N LYS A 322 -11.00 -12.14 4.09
CA LYS A 322 -12.12 -13.08 4.18
C LYS A 322 -12.17 -14.04 3.00
N TYR A 323 -11.91 -13.53 1.80
CA TYR A 323 -11.83 -14.38 0.61
C TYR A 323 -10.64 -15.33 0.67
N LEU A 324 -9.43 -14.82 0.96
CA LEU A 324 -8.22 -15.64 1.05
C LEU A 324 -8.30 -16.73 2.14
N ALA A 325 -9.04 -16.50 3.21
CA ALA A 325 -9.33 -17.56 4.21
C ALA A 325 -10.14 -18.71 3.61
N LYS A 326 -10.91 -18.49 2.53
CA LYS A 326 -11.70 -19.53 1.83
C LYS A 326 -10.97 -20.08 0.59
N ALA A 327 -10.14 -19.25 -0.04
CA ALA A 327 -9.41 -19.56 -1.26
C ALA A 327 -7.91 -19.21 -1.10
N PRO A 328 -7.14 -19.95 -0.27
CA PRO A 328 -5.78 -19.59 0.12
C PRO A 328 -4.74 -19.70 -1.00
N ASN A 329 -5.13 -20.20 -2.17
CA ASN A 329 -4.24 -20.36 -3.32
C ASN A 329 -4.57 -19.43 -4.51
N ASP A 330 -5.47 -18.45 -4.32
CA ASP A 330 -5.90 -17.54 -5.39
C ASP A 330 -4.91 -16.39 -5.55
N LEU A 331 -4.09 -16.46 -6.60
CA LEU A 331 -3.09 -15.44 -6.94
C LEU A 331 -3.72 -14.05 -7.16
N ALA A 332 -4.87 -13.99 -7.84
CA ALA A 332 -5.52 -12.71 -8.12
C ALA A 332 -5.92 -11.98 -6.84
N ALA A 333 -6.39 -12.74 -5.84
CA ALA A 333 -6.76 -12.17 -4.54
C ALA A 333 -5.54 -11.68 -3.74
N TYR A 334 -4.41 -12.40 -3.81
CA TYR A 334 -3.16 -11.92 -3.21
C TYR A 334 -2.69 -10.61 -3.87
N LYS A 335 -2.80 -10.49 -5.20
CA LYS A 335 -2.44 -9.25 -5.91
C LYS A 335 -3.36 -8.09 -5.54
N VAL A 336 -4.67 -8.32 -5.41
CA VAL A 336 -5.62 -7.30 -4.93
C VAL A 336 -5.24 -6.84 -3.52
N LEU A 337 -5.01 -7.78 -2.59
CA LEU A 337 -4.59 -7.44 -1.23
C LEU A 337 -3.27 -6.67 -1.21
N ALA A 338 -2.30 -7.09 -2.02
CA ALA A 338 -1.01 -6.43 -2.13
C ALA A 338 -1.14 -4.98 -2.64
N ARG A 339 -1.97 -4.72 -3.66
CA ARG A 339 -2.24 -3.35 -4.15
C ARG A 339 -2.88 -2.48 -3.08
N ILE A 340 -3.88 -3.02 -2.35
CA ILE A 340 -4.54 -2.32 -1.25
C ILE A 340 -3.52 -1.95 -0.16
N LEU A 341 -2.70 -2.90 0.27
CA LEU A 341 -1.65 -2.67 1.28
C LEU A 341 -0.60 -1.67 0.80
N PHE A 342 -0.27 -1.68 -0.50
CA PHE A 342 0.67 -0.73 -1.09
C PHE A 342 0.12 0.70 -1.05
N VAL A 343 -1.15 0.91 -1.41
CA VAL A 343 -1.82 2.21 -1.30
C VAL A 343 -1.87 2.68 0.16
N LYS A 344 -2.06 1.75 1.10
CA LYS A 344 -2.02 2.02 2.55
C LYS A 344 -0.60 2.26 3.08
N ARG A 345 0.42 2.34 2.22
CA ARG A 345 1.84 2.53 2.57
C ARG A 345 2.39 1.50 3.56
N ARG A 346 1.98 0.23 3.40
CA ARG A 346 2.41 -0.91 4.24
C ARG A 346 3.28 -1.88 3.44
N PRO A 347 4.47 -1.48 2.96
CA PRO A 347 5.29 -2.30 2.08
C PRO A 347 5.73 -3.62 2.69
N ASP A 348 6.02 -3.67 4.00
CA ASP A 348 6.38 -4.92 4.66
C ASP A 348 5.25 -5.95 4.61
N GLN A 349 4.00 -5.51 4.80
CA GLN A 349 2.84 -6.41 4.70
C GLN A 349 2.59 -6.87 3.26
N VAL A 350 2.92 -6.05 2.25
CA VAL A 350 2.90 -6.49 0.84
C VAL A 350 3.92 -7.60 0.62
N ILE A 351 5.13 -7.43 1.14
CA ILE A 351 6.21 -8.43 1.06
C ILE A 351 5.75 -9.75 1.70
N ASP A 352 5.25 -9.71 2.92
CA ASP A 352 4.77 -10.90 3.65
C ASP A 352 3.60 -11.58 2.93
N THR A 353 2.72 -10.80 2.33
CA THR A 353 1.55 -11.29 1.59
C THR A 353 1.97 -12.03 0.33
N LEU A 354 2.89 -11.46 -0.46
CA LEU A 354 3.33 -12.02 -1.73
C LEU A 354 4.45 -13.06 -1.58
N ALA A 355 5.19 -13.08 -0.46
CA ALA A 355 6.16 -14.13 -0.17
C ALA A 355 5.53 -15.53 -0.26
N LYS A 356 4.31 -15.70 0.26
CA LYS A 356 3.54 -16.95 0.18
C LYS A 356 3.25 -17.39 -1.24
N VAL A 357 3.03 -16.42 -2.14
CA VAL A 357 2.80 -16.68 -3.56
C VAL A 357 4.09 -17.16 -4.24
N VAL A 358 5.21 -16.51 -3.93
CA VAL A 358 6.54 -16.89 -4.43
C VAL A 358 6.93 -18.29 -3.95
N GLU A 359 6.75 -18.59 -2.67
CA GLU A 359 7.01 -19.91 -2.08
C GLU A 359 6.19 -21.02 -2.74
N SER A 360 4.96 -20.72 -3.17
CA SER A 360 4.10 -21.67 -3.88
C SER A 360 4.52 -21.91 -5.34
N GLY A 361 5.49 -21.17 -5.88
CA GLY A 361 5.93 -21.24 -7.28
C GLY A 361 4.93 -20.71 -8.29
N LYS A 362 3.90 -19.98 -7.87
CA LYS A 362 2.80 -19.48 -8.72
C LYS A 362 2.88 -17.99 -9.03
N ALA A 363 3.95 -17.31 -8.63
CA ALA A 363 4.11 -15.89 -8.87
C ALA A 363 4.25 -15.60 -10.39
N ASP A 364 3.46 -14.65 -10.86
CA ASP A 364 3.54 -14.10 -12.21
C ASP A 364 4.32 -12.77 -12.24
N ALA A 365 4.47 -12.19 -13.43
CA ALA A 365 5.20 -10.93 -13.61
C ALA A 365 4.64 -9.78 -12.73
N GLU A 366 3.31 -9.67 -12.61
CA GLU A 366 2.67 -8.65 -11.79
C GLU A 366 2.97 -8.84 -10.30
N ALA A 367 2.97 -10.09 -9.81
CA ALA A 367 3.30 -10.39 -8.42
C ALA A 367 4.75 -10.03 -8.09
N TYR A 368 5.69 -10.33 -9.00
CA TYR A 368 7.09 -9.92 -8.83
C TYR A 368 7.28 -8.40 -8.96
N ASP A 369 6.53 -7.72 -9.85
CA ASP A 369 6.56 -6.25 -9.94
C ASP A 369 6.07 -5.60 -8.65
N LEU A 370 4.94 -6.07 -8.10
CA LEU A 370 4.42 -5.58 -6.82
C LEU A 370 5.40 -5.81 -5.66
N LEU A 371 6.09 -6.98 -5.64
CA LEU A 371 7.17 -7.25 -4.68
C LEU A 371 8.34 -6.30 -4.87
N GLY A 372 8.80 -6.11 -6.10
CA GLY A 372 9.89 -5.17 -6.41
C GLY A 372 9.57 -3.76 -5.92
N ARG A 373 8.36 -3.29 -6.19
CA ARG A 373 7.88 -2.00 -5.70
C ARG A 373 7.79 -1.92 -4.18
N ALA A 374 7.34 -2.99 -3.52
CA ALA A 374 7.25 -3.06 -2.08
C ALA A 374 8.65 -3.05 -1.43
N TYR A 375 9.60 -3.80 -1.98
CA TYR A 375 10.99 -3.78 -1.51
C TYR A 375 11.65 -2.41 -1.71
N ALA A 376 11.40 -1.74 -2.84
CA ALA A 376 11.89 -0.38 -3.08
C ALA A 376 11.30 0.60 -2.05
N ALA A 377 10.00 0.54 -1.79
CA ALA A 377 9.33 1.36 -0.79
C ALA A 377 9.78 1.06 0.66
N ALA A 378 10.21 -0.18 0.94
CA ALA A 378 10.80 -0.59 2.21
C ALA A 378 12.30 -0.27 2.33
N ASN A 379 12.87 0.52 1.41
CA ASN A 379 14.30 0.86 1.31
C ASN A 379 15.21 -0.40 1.23
N ARG A 380 14.77 -1.39 0.47
CA ARG A 380 15.49 -2.66 0.21
C ARG A 380 15.74 -2.81 -1.31
N PRO A 381 16.56 -1.94 -1.90
CA PRO A 381 16.71 -1.85 -3.36
C PRO A 381 17.35 -3.09 -4.00
N LYS A 382 18.23 -3.80 -3.30
CA LYS A 382 18.82 -5.06 -3.82
C LYS A 382 17.74 -6.13 -4.03
N ASP A 383 16.84 -6.29 -3.05
CA ASP A 383 15.71 -7.21 -3.17
C ASP A 383 14.71 -6.75 -4.24
N ALA A 384 14.51 -5.43 -4.36
CA ALA A 384 13.67 -4.85 -5.40
C ALA A 384 14.18 -5.20 -6.80
N ILE A 385 15.49 -5.03 -7.06
CA ILE A 385 16.13 -5.36 -8.34
C ILE A 385 15.94 -6.84 -8.67
N VAL A 386 16.19 -7.75 -7.73
CA VAL A 386 16.00 -9.19 -7.94
C VAL A 386 14.58 -9.53 -8.36
N ASN A 387 13.57 -8.91 -7.71
CA ASN A 387 12.18 -9.18 -8.04
C ASN A 387 11.76 -8.54 -9.36
N PHE A 388 12.23 -7.32 -9.66
CA PHE A 388 11.99 -6.71 -10.98
C PHE A 388 12.63 -7.51 -12.11
N GLN A 389 13.84 -8.07 -11.93
CA GLN A 389 14.48 -8.93 -12.91
C GLN A 389 13.69 -10.23 -13.14
N ARG A 390 13.10 -10.81 -12.08
CA ARG A 390 12.20 -11.97 -12.22
C ARG A 390 10.92 -11.60 -12.97
N ALA A 391 10.37 -10.43 -12.70
CA ALA A 391 9.21 -9.93 -13.45
C ALA A 391 9.55 -9.70 -14.92
N GLU A 392 10.71 -9.09 -15.21
CA GLU A 392 11.22 -8.83 -16.57
C GLU A 392 11.43 -10.14 -17.36
N ALA A 393 11.98 -11.17 -16.73
CA ALA A 393 12.14 -12.48 -17.36
C ALA A 393 10.80 -13.10 -17.80
N LEU A 394 9.70 -12.77 -17.11
CA LEU A 394 8.34 -13.21 -17.43
C LEU A 394 7.59 -12.25 -18.38
N ALA A 395 7.95 -10.98 -18.40
CA ALA A 395 7.35 -9.95 -19.23
C ALA A 395 8.42 -8.98 -19.81
N PRO A 396 9.27 -9.45 -20.73
CA PRO A 396 10.44 -8.69 -21.21
C PRO A 396 10.10 -7.42 -21.99
N ASN A 397 8.88 -7.27 -22.47
CA ASN A 397 8.44 -6.11 -23.25
C ASN A 397 7.58 -5.13 -22.42
N ASP A 398 7.51 -5.29 -21.09
CA ASP A 398 6.79 -4.34 -20.24
C ASP A 398 7.64 -3.09 -19.97
N VAL A 399 7.37 -2.05 -20.75
CA VAL A 399 8.04 -0.74 -20.68
C VAL A 399 7.98 -0.13 -19.27
N GLY A 400 6.84 -0.28 -18.59
CA GLY A 400 6.66 0.24 -17.24
C GLY A 400 7.56 -0.46 -16.22
N LEU A 401 7.69 -1.77 -16.33
CA LEU A 401 8.54 -2.59 -15.48
C LEU A 401 10.03 -2.25 -15.70
N GLN A 402 10.48 -2.19 -16.96
CA GLN A 402 11.86 -1.85 -17.30
C GLN A 402 12.24 -0.45 -16.79
N THR A 403 11.35 0.53 -16.93
CA THR A 403 11.57 1.88 -16.40
C THR A 403 11.70 1.89 -14.87
N ARG A 404 10.89 1.07 -14.15
CA ARG A 404 11.00 0.96 -12.69
C ARG A 404 12.28 0.27 -12.24
N LEU A 405 12.70 -0.80 -12.94
CA LEU A 405 13.98 -1.48 -12.68
C LEU A 405 15.14 -0.51 -12.84
N ALA A 406 15.17 0.22 -13.94
CA ALA A 406 16.19 1.22 -14.21
C ALA A 406 16.21 2.32 -13.12
N ALA A 407 15.06 2.80 -12.68
CA ALA A 407 14.98 3.81 -11.62
C ALA A 407 15.58 3.31 -10.28
N VAL A 408 15.35 2.05 -9.92
CA VAL A 408 15.94 1.47 -8.71
C VAL A 408 17.45 1.25 -8.86
N ARG A 409 17.92 0.80 -10.03
CA ARG A 409 19.35 0.69 -10.35
C ARG A 409 20.06 2.04 -10.23
N MET A 410 19.45 3.10 -10.78
CA MET A 410 19.97 4.46 -10.62
C MET A 410 20.11 4.87 -9.15
N GLY A 411 19.10 4.58 -8.34
CA GLY A 411 19.13 4.86 -6.89
C GLY A 411 20.22 4.08 -6.14
N GLN A 412 20.73 2.98 -6.70
CA GLN A 412 21.85 2.19 -6.16
C GLN A 412 23.22 2.56 -6.74
N GLY A 413 23.25 3.54 -7.66
CA GLY A 413 24.47 3.92 -8.33
C GLY A 413 24.89 3.00 -9.50
N ASP A 414 24.09 1.99 -9.84
CA ASP A 414 24.27 1.13 -11.02
C ASP A 414 23.68 1.82 -12.26
N VAL A 415 24.24 3.00 -12.55
CA VAL A 415 23.68 3.91 -13.54
C VAL A 415 23.95 3.41 -14.96
N ASP A 416 25.08 2.78 -15.21
CA ASP A 416 25.41 2.26 -16.53
C ASP A 416 24.47 1.13 -16.97
N ALA A 417 24.14 0.22 -16.06
CA ALA A 417 23.13 -0.81 -16.34
C ALA A 417 21.74 -0.19 -16.57
N ALA A 418 21.37 0.82 -15.77
CA ALA A 418 20.11 1.53 -15.97
C ALA A 418 20.01 2.23 -17.33
N VAL A 419 21.11 2.83 -17.80
CA VAL A 419 21.17 3.43 -19.14
C VAL A 419 21.00 2.37 -20.22
N GLY A 420 21.68 1.21 -20.11
CA GLY A 420 21.54 0.13 -21.07
C GLY A 420 20.10 -0.41 -21.17
N ASP A 421 19.45 -0.66 -20.03
CA ASP A 421 18.06 -1.10 -19.97
C ASP A 421 17.11 -0.07 -20.62
N LEU A 422 17.32 1.22 -20.32
CA LEU A 422 16.47 2.28 -20.85
C LEU A 422 16.73 2.57 -22.33
N GLU A 423 17.93 2.39 -22.83
CA GLU A 423 18.22 2.45 -24.28
C GLU A 423 17.43 1.35 -25.01
N HIS A 424 17.45 0.12 -24.48
CA HIS A 424 16.62 -0.96 -25.03
C HIS A 424 15.12 -0.64 -24.93
N THR A 425 14.68 -0.08 -23.78
CA THR A 425 13.28 0.35 -23.60
C THR A 425 12.87 1.43 -24.60
N LEU A 426 13.77 2.36 -24.93
CA LEU A 426 13.53 3.39 -25.95
C LEU A 426 13.36 2.80 -27.34
N GLU A 427 14.10 1.74 -27.66
CA GLU A 427 13.93 0.99 -28.92
C GLU A 427 12.57 0.32 -29.02
N LEU A 428 12.08 -0.27 -27.92
CA LEU A 428 10.76 -0.91 -27.84
C LEU A 428 9.61 0.11 -27.88
N ALA A 429 9.80 1.27 -27.24
CA ALA A 429 8.77 2.29 -27.08
C ALA A 429 9.26 3.70 -27.44
N PRO A 430 9.68 3.95 -28.69
CA PRO A 430 10.38 5.17 -29.08
C PRO A 430 9.55 6.45 -28.91
N LYS A 431 8.23 6.33 -28.91
CA LYS A 431 7.31 7.48 -28.80
C LYS A 431 6.80 7.75 -27.38
N VAL A 432 7.28 7.02 -26.38
CA VAL A 432 6.88 7.23 -24.97
C VAL A 432 7.81 8.29 -24.34
N PRO A 433 7.35 9.54 -24.08
CA PRO A 433 8.21 10.61 -23.58
C PRO A 433 8.92 10.27 -22.28
N ALA A 434 8.21 9.62 -21.35
CA ALA A 434 8.74 9.24 -20.04
C ALA A 434 9.97 8.32 -20.11
N VAL A 435 10.08 7.45 -21.14
CA VAL A 435 11.26 6.62 -21.34
C VAL A 435 12.46 7.48 -21.70
N GLY A 436 12.27 8.44 -22.65
CA GLY A 436 13.33 9.38 -23.04
C GLY A 436 13.78 10.26 -21.87
N GLU A 437 12.85 10.79 -21.09
CA GLU A 437 13.18 11.58 -19.91
C GLU A 437 13.99 10.77 -18.89
N THR A 438 13.54 9.55 -18.56
CA THR A 438 14.23 8.70 -17.59
C THR A 438 15.64 8.31 -18.09
N LEU A 439 15.75 7.97 -19.38
CA LEU A 439 17.05 7.66 -20.01
C LEU A 439 17.99 8.87 -19.99
N PHE A 440 17.49 10.07 -20.28
CA PHE A 440 18.29 11.28 -20.21
C PHE A 440 18.84 11.52 -18.81
N PHE A 441 17.98 11.45 -17.78
CA PHE A 441 18.43 11.65 -16.41
C PHE A 441 19.38 10.54 -15.94
N ALA A 442 19.18 9.29 -16.39
CA ALA A 442 20.11 8.20 -16.12
C ALA A 442 21.48 8.51 -16.77
N ALA A 443 21.50 8.90 -18.04
CA ALA A 443 22.74 9.27 -18.71
C ALA A 443 23.43 10.48 -18.05
N MET A 444 22.67 11.48 -17.63
CA MET A 444 23.21 12.62 -16.88
C MET A 444 23.84 12.19 -15.55
N ALA A 445 23.26 11.20 -14.88
CA ALA A 445 23.77 10.70 -13.61
C ALA A 445 25.07 9.86 -13.76
N THR A 446 25.44 9.40 -14.97
CA THR A 446 26.76 8.76 -15.19
C THR A 446 27.92 9.75 -15.06
N GLY A 447 27.66 11.04 -15.27
CA GLY A 447 28.66 12.09 -15.30
C GLY A 447 29.37 12.25 -16.62
N ASP A 448 29.18 11.34 -17.51
CA ASP A 448 29.74 11.38 -18.85
C ASP A 448 28.87 12.27 -19.75
N MET A 449 29.30 13.52 -19.92
CA MET A 449 28.58 14.52 -20.74
C MET A 449 28.53 14.16 -22.23
N ASP A 450 29.49 13.39 -22.72
CA ASP A 450 29.48 12.92 -24.10
C ASP A 450 28.46 11.80 -24.28
N LYS A 451 28.37 10.89 -23.31
CA LYS A 451 27.30 9.87 -23.24
C LYS A 451 25.92 10.52 -23.16
N ALA A 452 25.75 11.49 -22.27
CA ALA A 452 24.50 12.24 -22.13
C ALA A 452 24.11 12.99 -23.42
N ALA A 453 25.06 13.59 -24.13
CA ALA A 453 24.84 14.21 -25.44
C ALA A 453 24.40 13.19 -26.49
N SER A 454 25.06 12.02 -26.54
CA SER A 454 24.70 10.93 -27.45
C SER A 454 23.28 10.40 -27.18
N VAL A 455 22.94 10.19 -25.91
CA VAL A 455 21.61 9.77 -25.49
C VAL A 455 20.55 10.81 -25.85
N LEU A 456 20.81 12.10 -25.59
CA LEU A 456 19.91 13.17 -25.98
C LEU A 456 19.66 13.20 -27.51
N ALA A 457 20.70 12.98 -28.29
CA ALA A 457 20.56 12.87 -29.75
C ALA A 457 19.70 11.68 -30.17
N LYS A 458 19.86 10.50 -29.53
CA LYS A 458 19.00 9.32 -29.75
C LYS A 458 17.53 9.62 -29.40
N ILE A 459 17.28 10.27 -28.26
CA ILE A 459 15.92 10.65 -27.83
C ILE A 459 15.30 11.60 -28.87
N LYS A 460 16.03 12.63 -29.30
CA LYS A 460 15.54 13.55 -30.33
C LYS A 460 15.27 12.86 -31.66
N ALA A 461 16.11 11.90 -32.07
CA ALA A 461 15.87 11.10 -33.27
C ALA A 461 14.61 10.22 -33.16
N ALA A 462 14.33 9.65 -31.98
CA ALA A 462 13.19 8.78 -31.74
C ALA A 462 11.86 9.55 -31.57
N GLN A 463 11.89 10.69 -30.87
CA GLN A 463 10.70 11.44 -30.43
C GLN A 463 10.48 12.76 -31.19
N GLY A 464 11.47 13.22 -31.95
CA GLY A 464 11.42 14.49 -32.69
C GLY A 464 11.72 15.71 -31.79
N GLU A 465 11.59 16.91 -32.40
CA GLU A 465 11.73 18.20 -31.69
C GLU A 465 10.39 18.58 -31.03
N THR A 466 10.20 18.14 -29.80
CA THR A 466 9.01 18.39 -28.98
C THR A 466 9.32 19.38 -27.86
N ASP A 467 8.30 19.77 -27.10
CA ASP A 467 8.46 20.52 -25.85
C ASP A 467 9.34 19.79 -24.84
N VAL A 468 9.15 18.48 -24.71
CA VAL A 468 9.94 17.61 -23.80
C VAL A 468 11.39 17.56 -24.26
N THR A 469 11.68 17.21 -25.52
CA THR A 469 13.05 17.07 -26.00
C THR A 469 13.81 18.42 -26.02
N GLY A 470 13.12 19.52 -26.27
CA GLY A 470 13.68 20.87 -26.13
C GLY A 470 14.00 21.22 -24.68
N ASN A 471 13.16 20.78 -23.73
CA ASN A 471 13.42 20.95 -22.30
C ASN A 471 14.66 20.17 -21.84
N LEU A 472 14.81 18.91 -22.31
CA LEU A 472 16.00 18.11 -22.04
C LEU A 472 17.27 18.77 -22.60
N ASP A 473 17.21 19.38 -23.79
CA ASP A 473 18.32 20.14 -24.36
C ASP A 473 18.74 21.34 -23.51
N GLY A 474 17.74 22.09 -23.01
CA GLY A 474 17.99 23.21 -22.09
C GLY A 474 18.61 22.75 -20.77
N LEU A 475 18.10 21.63 -20.20
CA LEU A 475 18.66 21.01 -18.99
C LEU A 475 20.08 20.48 -19.21
N PHE A 476 20.38 19.92 -20.39
CA PHE A 476 21.73 19.48 -20.75
C PHE A 476 22.71 20.65 -20.80
N LYS A 477 22.33 21.78 -21.44
CA LYS A 477 23.14 23.01 -21.46
C LYS A 477 23.34 23.56 -20.04
N LEU A 478 22.30 23.54 -19.23
CA LEU A 478 22.38 23.97 -17.82
C LEU A 478 23.39 23.13 -17.05
N ALA A 479 23.37 21.81 -17.23
CA ALA A 479 24.32 20.90 -16.61
C ALA A 479 25.77 21.14 -17.06
N LYS A 480 25.97 21.55 -18.31
CA LYS A 480 27.28 21.98 -18.83
C LYS A 480 27.69 23.34 -18.35
N LEU A 481 26.88 24.04 -17.53
CA LEU A 481 27.08 25.41 -17.07
C LEU A 481 27.05 26.46 -18.21
N ASP A 482 26.50 26.08 -19.37
CA ASP A 482 26.18 26.99 -20.44
C ASP A 482 24.88 27.75 -20.10
N MET A 483 24.99 28.72 -19.17
CA MET A 483 23.84 29.48 -18.68
C MET A 483 23.17 30.28 -19.80
N ALA A 484 23.97 30.86 -20.71
CA ALA A 484 23.43 31.62 -21.82
C ALA A 484 22.71 30.72 -22.83
N GLY A 485 23.30 29.61 -23.20
CA GLY A 485 22.67 28.62 -24.07
C GLY A 485 21.40 27.96 -23.45
N ALA A 486 21.41 27.69 -22.16
CA ALA A 486 20.24 27.18 -21.43
C ALA A 486 19.11 28.22 -21.43
N GLU A 487 19.42 29.48 -21.08
CA GLU A 487 18.44 30.57 -21.08
C GLU A 487 17.81 30.73 -22.47
N ALA A 488 18.64 30.85 -23.53
CA ALA A 488 18.15 30.98 -24.88
C ALA A 488 17.24 29.84 -25.30
N THR A 489 17.60 28.59 -24.90
CA THR A 489 16.81 27.41 -25.21
C THR A 489 15.45 27.46 -24.50
N PHE A 490 15.39 27.76 -23.20
CA PHE A 490 14.13 27.81 -22.45
C PHE A 490 13.25 28.97 -22.89
N VAL A 491 13.82 30.13 -23.24
CA VAL A 491 13.08 31.28 -23.80
C VAL A 491 12.44 30.92 -25.14
N ALA A 492 13.21 30.30 -26.04
CA ALA A 492 12.71 29.87 -27.36
C ALA A 492 11.64 28.79 -27.22
N LEU A 493 11.86 27.83 -26.29
CA LEU A 493 10.93 26.75 -26.02
C LEU A 493 9.60 27.29 -25.49
N PHE A 494 9.63 28.20 -24.51
CA PHE A 494 8.45 28.83 -23.96
C PHE A 494 7.70 29.70 -24.98
N ALA A 495 8.43 30.37 -25.88
CA ALA A 495 7.83 31.13 -26.98
C ALA A 495 7.07 30.22 -27.96
N LYS A 496 7.61 29.02 -28.25
CA LYS A 496 7.01 28.03 -29.14
C LYS A 496 5.87 27.24 -28.46
N TYR A 497 6.01 26.93 -27.15
CA TYR A 497 5.07 26.17 -26.36
C TYR A 497 4.67 26.93 -25.08
N PRO A 498 3.79 27.95 -25.15
CA PRO A 498 3.49 28.86 -24.02
C PRO A 498 2.83 28.18 -22.81
N ASP A 499 2.23 27.03 -23.02
CA ASP A 499 1.57 26.25 -21.97
C ASP A 499 2.50 25.21 -21.31
N PHE A 500 3.71 25.04 -21.87
CA PHE A 500 4.71 24.10 -21.31
C PHE A 500 5.46 24.75 -20.14
N THR A 501 4.82 24.75 -19.00
CA THR A 501 5.33 25.34 -17.74
C THR A 501 6.73 24.85 -17.32
N PRO A 502 7.16 23.58 -17.54
CA PRO A 502 8.50 23.13 -17.16
C PRO A 502 9.64 23.98 -17.73
N ALA A 503 9.54 24.44 -18.99
CA ALA A 503 10.55 25.30 -19.58
C ALA A 503 10.68 26.64 -18.83
N LYS A 504 9.55 27.24 -18.43
CA LYS A 504 9.55 28.50 -17.68
C LYS A 504 10.08 28.32 -16.25
N ILE A 505 9.79 27.20 -15.60
CA ILE A 505 10.38 26.84 -14.31
C ILE A 505 11.90 26.70 -14.41
N ASN A 506 12.39 26.06 -15.47
CA ASN A 506 13.84 25.89 -15.69
C ASN A 506 14.51 27.24 -16.04
N LEU A 507 13.83 28.09 -16.78
CA LEU A 507 14.31 29.49 -17.01
C LEU A 507 14.46 30.22 -15.67
N VAL A 508 13.47 30.13 -14.78
CA VAL A 508 13.57 30.73 -13.44
C VAL A 508 14.79 30.20 -12.69
N ARG A 509 15.08 28.90 -12.80
CA ARG A 509 16.26 28.30 -12.18
C ARG A 509 17.55 28.91 -12.71
N VAL A 510 17.67 29.07 -14.02
CA VAL A 510 18.82 29.74 -14.66
C VAL A 510 18.97 31.19 -14.17
N LEU A 511 17.86 31.95 -14.12
CA LEU A 511 17.86 33.33 -13.64
C LEU A 511 18.32 33.42 -12.17
N ALA A 512 17.82 32.55 -11.33
CA ALA A 512 18.24 32.48 -9.92
C ALA A 512 19.74 32.18 -9.78
N MET A 513 20.25 31.19 -10.54
CA MET A 513 21.67 30.81 -10.53
C MET A 513 22.60 31.92 -11.09
N THR A 514 22.09 32.76 -11.98
CA THR A 514 22.83 33.91 -12.52
C THR A 514 22.67 35.18 -11.69
N GLY A 515 21.98 35.11 -10.53
CA GLY A 515 21.79 36.26 -9.62
C GLY A 515 20.67 37.22 -10.03
N ARG A 516 19.92 36.90 -11.07
CA ARG A 516 18.80 37.74 -11.58
C ARG A 516 17.50 37.46 -10.84
N GLN A 517 17.52 37.68 -9.53
CA GLN A 517 16.41 37.32 -8.63
C GLN A 517 15.08 38.02 -8.94
N GLU A 518 15.11 39.28 -9.31
CA GLU A 518 13.91 40.07 -9.68
C GLU A 518 13.20 39.49 -10.90
N GLU A 519 13.97 39.10 -11.92
CA GLU A 519 13.43 38.48 -13.13
C GLU A 519 12.89 37.06 -12.84
N ALA A 520 13.60 36.29 -12.00
CA ALA A 520 13.10 35.00 -11.52
C ALA A 520 11.76 35.14 -10.80
N GLU A 521 11.64 36.10 -9.87
CA GLU A 521 10.40 36.39 -9.14
C GLU A 521 9.27 36.82 -10.11
N LYS A 522 9.55 37.67 -11.09
CA LYS A 522 8.58 38.09 -12.11
C LYS A 522 8.05 36.90 -12.90
N ASN A 523 8.91 36.01 -13.36
CA ASN A 523 8.52 34.83 -14.11
C ASN A 523 7.69 33.85 -13.25
N LEU A 524 8.01 33.66 -11.96
CA LEU A 524 7.22 32.85 -11.05
C LEU A 524 5.81 33.42 -10.85
N LYS A 525 5.68 34.73 -10.68
CA LYS A 525 4.38 35.41 -10.57
C LYS A 525 3.53 35.22 -11.82
N GLU A 526 4.14 35.31 -13.00
CA GLU A 526 3.46 35.06 -14.28
C GLU A 526 2.98 33.61 -14.40
N ILE A 527 3.78 32.60 -13.94
CA ILE A 527 3.34 31.21 -13.89
C ILE A 527 2.11 31.09 -12.97
N LEU A 528 2.18 31.67 -11.76
CA LEU A 528 1.12 31.58 -10.78
C LEU A 528 -0.15 32.36 -11.17
N THR A 529 -0.05 33.36 -12.04
CA THR A 529 -1.23 34.02 -12.62
C THR A 529 -2.03 33.06 -13.51
N LYS A 530 -1.35 32.18 -14.27
CA LYS A 530 -1.99 31.21 -15.16
C LYS A 530 -2.33 29.90 -14.43
N ALA A 531 -1.47 29.47 -13.53
CA ALA A 531 -1.59 28.24 -12.75
C ALA A 531 -1.38 28.52 -11.25
N PRO A 532 -2.40 29.04 -10.54
CA PRO A 532 -2.28 29.48 -9.13
C PRO A 532 -1.85 28.39 -8.15
N THR A 533 -2.03 27.13 -8.52
CA THR A 533 -1.70 25.95 -7.70
C THR A 533 -0.45 25.21 -8.20
N SER A 534 0.37 25.82 -9.06
CA SER A 534 1.61 25.22 -9.53
C SER A 534 2.60 25.03 -8.39
N GLU A 535 2.70 23.82 -7.86
CA GLU A 535 3.56 23.49 -6.71
C GLU A 535 5.03 23.88 -6.91
N PRO A 536 5.67 23.62 -8.07
CA PRO A 536 7.05 24.06 -8.28
C PRO A 536 7.22 25.57 -8.19
N ALA A 537 6.31 26.33 -8.81
CA ALA A 537 6.37 27.78 -8.79
C ALA A 537 6.10 28.36 -7.39
N LEU A 538 5.12 27.81 -6.67
CA LEU A 538 4.83 28.19 -5.29
C LEU A 538 6.01 27.91 -4.35
N THR A 539 6.60 26.73 -4.44
CA THR A 539 7.74 26.35 -3.61
C THR A 539 8.93 27.26 -3.86
N MET A 540 9.27 27.51 -5.13
CA MET A 540 10.39 28.39 -5.50
C MET A 540 10.16 29.83 -5.03
N LEU A 541 8.94 30.36 -5.21
CA LEU A 541 8.64 31.75 -4.83
C LEU A 541 8.58 31.92 -3.31
N ALA A 542 7.92 30.97 -2.60
CA ALA A 542 7.87 30.99 -1.15
C ALA A 542 9.25 30.82 -0.54
N SER A 543 10.10 29.93 -1.09
CA SER A 543 11.49 29.76 -0.67
C SER A 543 12.31 31.03 -0.89
N ALA A 544 12.21 31.65 -2.07
CA ALA A 544 12.90 32.90 -2.36
C ALA A 544 12.51 34.03 -1.38
N TYR A 545 11.22 34.14 -1.04
CA TYR A 545 10.75 35.09 -0.04
C TYR A 545 11.25 34.77 1.36
N THR A 546 11.26 33.50 1.74
CA THR A 546 11.76 33.06 3.05
C THR A 546 13.25 33.33 3.21
N GLN A 547 14.05 33.00 2.18
CA GLN A 547 15.50 33.25 2.16
C GLN A 547 15.86 34.73 2.22
N THR A 548 15.00 35.59 1.66
CA THR A 548 15.18 37.06 1.69
C THR A 548 14.46 37.72 2.88
N ASN A 549 14.01 36.92 3.87
CA ASN A 549 13.29 37.36 5.07
C ASN A 549 11.98 38.13 4.74
N ARG A 550 11.37 37.82 3.61
CA ARG A 550 10.08 38.41 3.16
C ARG A 550 8.92 37.46 3.48
N ILE A 551 8.82 37.02 4.75
CA ILE A 551 7.84 36.05 5.23
C ILE A 551 6.38 36.44 4.89
N PRO A 552 5.96 37.72 5.07
CA PRO A 552 4.59 38.10 4.71
C PRO A 552 4.23 37.86 3.25
N GLN A 553 5.19 38.06 2.32
CA GLN A 553 4.96 37.78 0.91
C GLN A 553 4.84 36.29 0.61
N ALA A 554 5.64 35.46 1.29
CA ALA A 554 5.51 34.00 1.21
C ALA A 554 4.12 33.52 1.66
N VAL A 555 3.63 34.06 2.78
CA VAL A 555 2.28 33.77 3.29
C VAL A 555 1.21 34.16 2.27
N ILE A 556 1.27 35.37 1.70
CA ILE A 556 0.28 35.82 0.72
C ILE A 556 0.21 34.90 -0.49
N VAL A 557 1.35 34.44 -0.99
CA VAL A 557 1.41 33.54 -2.16
C VAL A 557 0.76 32.20 -1.86
N LEU A 558 1.09 31.59 -0.71
CA LEU A 558 0.54 30.29 -0.32
C LEU A 558 -0.92 30.37 0.10
N ASP A 559 -1.35 31.48 0.73
CA ASP A 559 -2.76 31.70 1.11
C ASP A 559 -3.65 31.86 -0.14
N ASN A 560 -3.20 32.61 -1.15
CA ASN A 560 -3.92 32.70 -2.41
C ASN A 560 -4.04 31.37 -3.11
N ALA A 561 -3.00 30.57 -3.09
CA ALA A 561 -3.01 29.22 -3.66
C ALA A 561 -3.94 28.27 -2.89
N HIS A 562 -3.95 28.34 -1.55
CA HIS A 562 -4.85 27.57 -0.70
C HIS A 562 -6.32 27.96 -0.97
N ARG A 563 -6.63 29.24 -1.12
CA ARG A 563 -7.99 29.68 -1.48
C ARG A 563 -8.42 29.16 -2.86
N ALA A 564 -7.49 29.02 -3.81
CA ALA A 564 -7.78 28.48 -5.13
C ALA A 564 -8.03 26.96 -5.10
N ASP A 565 -7.32 26.23 -4.25
CA ASP A 565 -7.51 24.80 -4.03
C ASP A 565 -7.37 24.42 -2.53
N PRO A 566 -8.46 24.62 -1.74
CA PRO A 566 -8.43 24.31 -0.31
C PRO A 566 -8.23 22.84 0.03
N LYS A 567 -8.40 21.93 -0.93
CA LYS A 567 -8.21 20.48 -0.72
C LYS A 567 -6.78 20.02 -0.97
N ASN A 568 -5.92 20.90 -1.48
CA ASN A 568 -4.52 20.56 -1.74
C ASN A 568 -3.74 20.50 -0.43
N VAL A 569 -3.51 19.26 0.01
CA VAL A 569 -2.82 18.96 1.28
C VAL A 569 -1.45 19.60 1.33
N ARG A 570 -0.69 19.59 0.21
CA ARG A 570 0.67 20.10 0.17
C ARG A 570 0.73 21.62 0.31
N ILE A 571 -0.17 22.36 -0.35
CA ILE A 571 -0.29 23.81 -0.20
C ILE A 571 -0.68 24.15 1.24
N THR A 572 -1.69 23.45 1.77
CA THR A 572 -2.18 23.64 3.15
C THR A 572 -1.07 23.40 4.17
N THR A 573 -0.32 22.32 4.02
CA THR A 573 0.78 22.00 4.95
C THR A 573 1.94 23.00 4.83
N SER A 574 2.29 23.43 3.61
CA SER A 574 3.33 24.45 3.41
C SER A 574 2.95 25.81 4.01
N LEU A 575 1.70 26.24 3.86
CA LEU A 575 1.20 27.47 4.46
C LEU A 575 1.15 27.38 5.99
N GLY A 576 0.67 26.25 6.51
CA GLY A 576 0.61 25.99 7.94
C GLY A 576 2.01 25.95 8.59
N ASP A 577 2.97 25.30 7.96
CA ASP A 577 4.37 25.28 8.43
C ASP A 577 4.96 26.70 8.46
N LEU A 578 4.67 27.49 7.44
CA LEU A 578 5.11 28.89 7.39
C LEU A 578 4.49 29.73 8.53
N PHE A 579 3.22 29.51 8.87
CA PHE A 579 2.59 30.16 10.03
C PHE A 579 3.26 29.76 11.35
N ILE A 580 3.58 28.46 11.53
CA ILE A 580 4.30 27.99 12.72
C ILE A 580 5.68 28.67 12.81
N ARG A 581 6.45 28.68 11.72
CA ARG A 581 7.79 29.28 11.66
C ARG A 581 7.80 30.79 11.86
N SER A 582 6.72 31.46 11.47
CA SER A 582 6.55 32.91 11.68
C SER A 582 6.03 33.25 13.08
N GLY A 583 5.83 32.27 13.97
CA GLY A 583 5.35 32.49 15.33
C GLY A 583 3.82 32.65 15.43
N GLU A 584 3.07 32.24 14.41
CA GLU A 584 1.62 32.34 14.33
C GLU A 584 0.93 30.96 14.30
N PRO A 585 1.28 30.00 15.19
CA PRO A 585 0.80 28.62 15.11
C PRO A 585 -0.72 28.49 15.24
N GLN A 586 -1.42 29.47 15.82
CA GLN A 586 -2.88 29.47 15.88
C GLN A 586 -3.49 29.57 14.48
N LYS A 587 -2.90 30.38 13.58
CA LYS A 587 -3.37 30.46 12.19
C LYS A 587 -3.24 29.13 11.44
N ALA A 588 -2.21 28.34 11.78
CA ALA A 588 -2.09 27.00 11.23
C ALA A 588 -3.23 26.06 11.68
N LEU A 589 -3.67 26.16 12.94
CA LEU A 589 -4.85 25.42 13.42
C LEU A 589 -6.14 25.91 12.77
N ASP A 590 -6.31 27.22 12.65
CA ASP A 590 -7.49 27.81 12.01
C ASP A 590 -7.60 27.41 10.54
N LEU A 591 -6.45 27.30 9.84
CA LEU A 591 -6.35 26.86 8.45
C LEU A 591 -6.89 25.44 8.23
N ILE A 592 -6.60 24.53 9.16
CA ILE A 592 -7.03 23.12 9.09
C ILE A 592 -8.42 22.88 9.72
N GLY A 593 -9.01 23.91 10.35
CA GLY A 593 -10.30 23.83 11.02
C GLY A 593 -10.26 23.06 12.35
N THR A 594 -11.33 23.26 13.14
CA THR A 594 -11.50 22.62 14.47
C THR A 594 -12.13 21.23 14.42
N GLU A 595 -12.41 20.68 13.24
CA GLU A 595 -13.00 19.36 13.13
C GLU A 595 -12.08 18.34 13.80
N LYS A 596 -12.61 17.67 14.83
CA LYS A 596 -11.99 16.50 15.44
C LYS A 596 -11.68 15.52 14.33
N ALA A 597 -10.51 14.91 14.37
CA ALA A 597 -10.01 13.94 13.40
C ALA A 597 -11.16 13.07 12.85
N SER A 598 -11.77 13.55 11.77
CA SER A 598 -12.63 12.71 10.97
C SER A 598 -11.72 11.76 10.20
N ALA A 599 -12.20 10.58 9.85
CA ALA A 599 -11.47 9.61 9.04
C ALA A 599 -10.99 10.16 7.66
N ALA A 600 -11.16 11.43 7.41
CA ALA A 600 -10.83 12.16 6.19
C ALA A 600 -9.55 13.00 6.27
N LEU A 601 -8.92 13.17 7.46
CA LEU A 601 -7.67 13.95 7.55
C LEU A 601 -6.48 13.08 7.24
N THR A 602 -5.63 13.56 6.33
CA THR A 602 -4.39 12.84 5.97
C THR A 602 -3.36 12.93 7.10
N THR A 603 -2.39 12.01 7.07
CA THR A 603 -1.28 12.00 8.03
C THR A 603 -0.51 13.32 8.04
N GLU A 604 -0.37 13.97 6.87
CA GLU A 604 0.31 15.26 6.72
C GLU A 604 -0.44 16.38 7.46
N ILE A 605 -1.76 16.44 7.33
CA ILE A 605 -2.60 17.45 8.02
C ILE A 605 -2.59 17.21 9.53
N LEU A 606 -2.66 15.95 9.97
CA LEU A 606 -2.55 15.62 11.39
C LEU A 606 -1.17 15.96 11.95
N SER A 607 -0.10 15.77 11.15
CA SER A 607 1.26 16.17 11.53
C SER A 607 1.37 17.69 11.70
N LEU A 608 0.80 18.45 10.78
CA LEU A 608 0.74 19.92 10.88
C LEU A 608 -0.05 20.37 12.12
N ARG A 609 -1.20 19.74 12.39
CA ARG A 609 -2.00 20.02 13.60
C ARG A 609 -1.19 19.80 14.87
N ALA A 610 -0.54 18.64 14.98
CA ALA A 610 0.28 18.32 16.14
C ALA A 610 1.46 19.29 16.31
N ALA A 611 2.12 19.69 15.21
CA ALA A 611 3.20 20.66 15.22
C ALA A 611 2.72 22.05 15.70
N ALA A 612 1.55 22.50 15.22
CA ALA A 612 0.96 23.76 15.66
C ALA A 612 0.56 23.73 17.15
N GLN A 613 -0.03 22.60 17.60
CA GLN A 613 -0.37 22.39 19.02
C GLN A 613 0.88 22.41 19.91
N LEU A 614 1.98 21.79 19.47
CA LEU A 614 3.25 21.84 20.19
C LEU A 614 3.82 23.25 20.27
N ALA A 615 3.77 24.00 19.16
CA ALA A 615 4.21 25.40 19.13
C ALA A 615 3.39 26.31 20.06
N LEU A 616 2.12 25.96 20.31
CA LEU A 616 1.25 26.63 21.29
C LEU A 616 1.41 26.13 22.74
N GLY A 617 2.26 25.14 22.98
CA GLY A 617 2.40 24.51 24.28
C GLY A 617 1.27 23.55 24.64
N GLN A 618 0.36 23.24 23.73
CA GLN A 618 -0.79 22.35 23.90
C GLN A 618 -0.37 20.87 23.82
N LYS A 619 0.53 20.44 24.72
CA LYS A 619 1.16 19.11 24.69
C LYS A 619 0.14 17.97 24.80
N LYS A 620 -0.97 18.18 25.54
CA LYS A 620 -2.02 17.16 25.66
C LYS A 620 -2.72 16.94 24.32
N ASP A 621 -3.13 18.02 23.66
CA ASP A 621 -3.84 17.94 22.38
C ASP A 621 -2.94 17.34 21.29
N ALA A 622 -1.64 17.67 21.30
CA ALA A 622 -0.65 17.07 20.42
C ALA A 622 -0.52 15.55 20.63
N ARG A 623 -0.51 15.09 21.91
CA ARG A 623 -0.50 13.65 22.21
C ARG A 623 -1.75 12.94 21.65
N ASP A 624 -2.92 13.55 21.84
CA ASP A 624 -4.17 13.01 21.35
C ASP A 624 -4.14 12.93 19.81
N THR A 625 -3.64 13.97 19.13
CA THR A 625 -3.48 14.00 17.67
C THR A 625 -2.53 12.91 17.18
N TYR A 626 -1.35 12.74 17.78
CA TYR A 626 -0.43 11.67 17.41
C TYR A 626 -1.00 10.28 17.71
N SER A 627 -1.77 10.12 18.79
CA SER A 627 -2.45 8.87 19.12
C SER A 627 -3.50 8.52 18.05
N ASP A 628 -4.26 9.50 17.57
CA ASP A 628 -5.23 9.30 16.50
C ASP A 628 -4.56 8.96 15.17
N MET A 629 -3.40 9.58 14.86
CA MET A 629 -2.59 9.17 13.71
C MET A 629 -2.21 7.69 13.78
N LEU A 630 -1.76 7.22 14.95
CA LEU A 630 -1.34 5.82 15.14
C LEU A 630 -2.51 4.83 15.18
N LYS A 631 -3.73 5.27 15.50
CA LYS A 631 -4.94 4.46 15.35
C LYS A 631 -5.31 4.28 13.88
N GLN A 632 -5.11 5.33 13.06
CA GLN A 632 -5.35 5.27 11.61
C GLN A 632 -4.29 4.44 10.90
N ASP A 633 -3.02 4.69 11.20
CA ASP A 633 -1.89 3.95 10.64
C ASP A 633 -0.83 3.67 11.72
N PRO A 634 -0.82 2.44 12.25
CA PRO A 634 0.18 2.03 13.24
C PRO A 634 1.63 2.06 12.76
N SER A 635 1.89 2.16 11.46
CA SER A 635 3.24 2.14 10.88
C SER A 635 3.90 3.52 10.80
N VAL A 636 3.22 4.61 11.16
CA VAL A 636 3.76 5.98 11.11
C VAL A 636 4.80 6.18 12.22
N VAL A 637 6.05 5.85 11.91
CA VAL A 637 7.17 5.92 12.86
C VAL A 637 7.38 7.33 13.38
N GLY A 638 7.26 8.37 12.54
CA GLY A 638 7.44 9.77 12.94
C GLY A 638 6.47 10.19 14.04
N ALA A 639 5.18 9.92 13.88
CA ALA A 639 4.15 10.23 14.88
C ALA A 639 4.41 9.46 16.20
N ARG A 640 4.78 8.19 16.08
CA ARG A 640 5.12 7.36 17.24
C ARG A 640 6.28 7.94 18.04
N ARG A 641 7.36 8.33 17.37
CA ARG A 641 8.55 8.91 18.04
C ARG A 641 8.22 10.24 18.71
N GLN A 642 7.40 11.09 18.09
CA GLN A 642 6.95 12.34 18.71
C GLN A 642 6.08 12.07 19.96
N LEU A 643 5.17 11.10 19.89
CA LEU A 643 4.36 10.70 21.04
C LEU A 643 5.23 10.12 22.16
N VAL A 644 6.21 9.28 21.82
CA VAL A 644 7.21 8.76 22.75
C VAL A 644 8.00 9.89 23.43
N ALA A 645 8.46 10.88 22.66
CA ALA A 645 9.17 12.03 23.21
C ALA A 645 8.32 12.80 24.23
N LEU A 646 7.04 13.01 23.94
CA LEU A 646 6.09 13.67 24.84
C LEU A 646 5.81 12.85 26.11
N GLN A 647 5.80 11.51 26.00
CA GLN A 647 5.65 10.63 27.19
C GLN A 647 6.92 10.66 28.06
N ILE A 648 8.10 10.63 27.43
CA ILE A 648 9.39 10.77 28.15
C ILE A 648 9.46 12.12 28.88
N GLU A 649 9.05 13.20 28.24
CA GLU A 649 9.00 14.52 28.85
C GLU A 649 8.05 14.58 30.05
N ALA A 650 6.94 13.84 29.98
CA ALA A 650 5.99 13.68 31.09
C ALA A 650 6.47 12.72 32.19
N GLY A 651 7.62 12.05 32.01
CA GLY A 651 8.13 11.02 32.91
C GLY A 651 7.45 9.66 32.80
N ASP A 652 6.57 9.49 31.81
CA ASP A 652 5.83 8.23 31.58
C ASP A 652 6.61 7.27 30.68
N PHE A 653 7.66 6.70 31.22
CA PHE A 653 8.52 5.76 30.51
C PHE A 653 7.81 4.44 30.15
N GLU A 654 6.80 4.01 30.93
CA GLU A 654 6.07 2.77 30.67
C GLU A 654 5.20 2.90 29.41
N SER A 655 4.47 4.00 29.27
CA SER A 655 3.71 4.28 28.05
C SER A 655 4.64 4.42 26.84
N ALA A 656 5.81 5.06 27.02
CA ALA A 656 6.80 5.19 25.97
C ALA A 656 7.32 3.82 25.48
N ARG A 657 7.63 2.89 26.39
CA ARG A 657 8.03 1.50 26.07
C ARG A 657 6.92 0.75 25.33
N SER A 658 5.69 0.84 25.82
CA SER A 658 4.53 0.21 25.20
C SER A 658 4.34 0.67 23.76
N LEU A 659 4.44 1.98 23.51
CA LEU A 659 4.35 2.57 22.18
C LEU A 659 5.44 2.05 21.24
N LEU A 660 6.68 1.97 21.70
CA LEU A 660 7.79 1.47 20.87
C LEU A 660 7.67 -0.02 20.60
N THR A 661 7.26 -0.81 21.60
CA THR A 661 7.01 -2.25 21.41
C THR A 661 5.92 -2.49 20.37
N ALA A 662 4.81 -1.74 20.44
CA ALA A 662 3.77 -1.77 19.42
C ALA A 662 4.29 -1.31 18.04
N GLY A 663 5.21 -0.35 18.02
CA GLY A 663 5.88 0.12 16.80
C GLY A 663 6.75 -0.96 16.15
N ILE A 664 7.51 -1.69 16.94
CA ILE A 664 8.33 -2.81 16.47
C ILE A 664 7.45 -3.91 15.84
N VAL A 665 6.28 -4.17 16.43
CA VAL A 665 5.31 -5.13 15.84
C VAL A 665 4.75 -4.61 14.51
N ALA A 666 4.45 -3.31 14.43
CA ALA A 666 3.91 -2.70 13.21
C ALA A 666 4.97 -2.51 12.10
N SER A 667 6.24 -2.31 12.48
CA SER A 667 7.36 -2.05 11.57
C SER A 667 8.62 -2.80 12.05
N PRO A 668 8.67 -4.13 11.95
CA PRO A 668 9.68 -4.97 12.60
C PRO A 668 11.11 -4.80 12.04
N ARG A 669 11.28 -4.16 10.90
CA ARG A 669 12.60 -3.88 10.30
C ARG A 669 13.06 -2.44 10.46
N ASN A 670 12.33 -1.63 11.23
CA ASN A 670 12.74 -0.27 11.52
C ASN A 670 13.69 -0.25 12.73
N TYR A 671 15.00 -0.26 12.46
CA TYR A 671 16.06 -0.27 13.49
C TYR A 671 15.91 0.85 14.51
N GLN A 672 15.47 2.04 14.10
CA GLN A 672 15.33 3.20 14.99
C GLN A 672 14.40 2.93 16.18
N LEU A 673 13.34 2.14 15.98
CA LEU A 673 12.42 1.79 17.07
C LEU A 673 13.09 0.89 18.13
N TYR A 674 13.96 -0.02 17.69
CA TYR A 674 14.74 -0.86 18.61
C TYR A 674 15.75 -0.03 19.40
N GLN A 675 16.42 0.90 18.71
CA GLN A 675 17.34 1.83 19.33
C GLN A 675 16.61 2.75 20.33
N ASP A 676 15.49 3.36 19.92
CA ASP A 676 14.70 4.23 20.80
C ASP A 676 14.25 3.48 22.06
N LEU A 677 13.83 2.20 21.95
CA LEU A 677 13.44 1.38 23.11
C LEU A 677 14.60 1.14 24.08
N ALA A 678 15.77 0.78 23.55
CA ALA A 678 16.96 0.60 24.38
C ALA A 678 17.43 1.93 25.04
N MET A 679 17.28 3.07 24.31
CA MET A 679 17.62 4.39 24.86
C MET A 679 16.67 4.85 25.97
N ILE A 680 15.41 4.45 25.95
CA ILE A 680 14.48 4.69 27.06
C ILE A 680 14.98 3.94 28.31
N ASP A 681 15.37 2.69 28.18
CA ASP A 681 15.86 1.90 29.30
C ASP A 681 17.19 2.46 29.85
N LEU A 682 18.09 2.87 28.95
CA LEU A 682 19.32 3.55 29.32
C LEU A 682 19.06 4.81 30.18
N ARG A 683 18.06 5.60 29.76
CA ARG A 683 17.74 6.88 30.40
C ARG A 683 16.96 6.73 31.71
N SER A 684 16.05 5.74 31.78
CA SER A 684 15.14 5.58 32.93
C SER A 684 15.69 4.64 34.02
N THR A 685 16.47 3.64 33.62
CA THR A 685 16.85 2.53 34.52
C THR A 685 18.38 2.27 34.54
N GLY A 686 19.08 2.76 33.50
CA GLY A 686 20.53 2.61 33.41
C GLY A 686 20.98 1.62 32.33
N ILE A 687 22.30 1.47 32.26
CA ILE A 687 22.94 0.74 31.16
C ILE A 687 22.64 -0.77 31.20
N GLU A 688 22.55 -1.36 32.39
CA GLU A 688 22.28 -2.78 32.58
C GLU A 688 20.89 -3.15 32.00
N ALA A 689 19.89 -2.32 32.25
CA ALA A 689 18.54 -2.53 31.70
C ALA A 689 18.51 -2.38 30.19
N ALA A 690 19.21 -1.37 29.64
CA ALA A 690 19.32 -1.18 28.21
C ALA A 690 20.02 -2.37 27.53
N MET A 691 21.07 -2.91 28.14
CA MET A 691 21.78 -4.09 27.64
C MET A 691 20.90 -5.35 27.68
N ALA A 692 20.14 -5.55 28.76
CA ALA A 692 19.18 -6.65 28.86
C ALA A 692 18.09 -6.55 27.77
N THR A 693 17.61 -5.34 27.51
CA THR A 693 16.67 -5.10 26.40
C THR A 693 17.30 -5.41 25.04
N ALA A 694 18.54 -4.99 24.79
CA ALA A 694 19.24 -5.32 23.55
C ALA A 694 19.38 -6.84 23.37
N GLU A 695 19.77 -7.57 24.40
CA GLU A 695 19.90 -9.03 24.37
C GLU A 695 18.57 -9.74 24.07
N ARG A 696 17.51 -9.30 24.74
CA ARG A 696 16.15 -9.82 24.49
C ARG A 696 15.71 -9.60 23.06
N LEU A 697 15.89 -8.39 22.52
CA LEU A 697 15.52 -8.03 21.14
C LEU A 697 16.35 -8.80 20.11
N MET A 698 17.66 -8.95 20.34
CA MET A 698 18.54 -9.77 19.48
C MET A 698 18.14 -11.25 19.49
N GLY A 699 17.59 -11.75 20.60
CA GLY A 699 17.09 -13.12 20.73
C GLY A 699 15.78 -13.35 19.98
N GLN A 700 14.95 -12.30 19.83
CA GLN A 700 13.65 -12.38 19.16
C GLN A 700 13.73 -12.37 17.63
N ASP A 701 14.66 -11.60 17.06
CA ASP A 701 14.83 -11.50 15.60
C ASP A 701 16.30 -11.71 15.20
N ARG A 702 16.71 -12.99 15.09
CA ARG A 702 18.07 -13.38 14.71
C ARG A 702 18.42 -13.06 13.25
N ASN A 703 17.43 -12.81 12.41
CA ASN A 703 17.59 -12.53 10.98
C ASN A 703 17.70 -11.03 10.67
N PHE A 704 17.56 -10.17 11.69
CA PHE A 704 17.72 -8.74 11.53
C PHE A 704 19.13 -8.31 11.96
N ASP A 705 20.10 -8.40 11.04
CA ASP A 705 21.52 -8.16 11.31
C ASP A 705 21.82 -6.79 11.94
N GLN A 706 21.07 -5.75 11.54
CA GLN A 706 21.27 -4.40 12.08
C GLN A 706 21.10 -4.33 13.61
N ILE A 707 20.30 -5.20 14.22
CA ILE A 707 20.08 -5.21 15.67
C ILE A 707 21.36 -5.54 16.46
N ARG A 708 22.36 -6.17 15.82
CA ARG A 708 23.67 -6.45 16.43
C ARG A 708 24.43 -5.19 16.81
N ALA A 709 24.15 -4.06 16.13
CA ALA A 709 24.73 -2.77 16.45
C ALA A 709 24.23 -2.18 17.79
N LEU A 710 23.09 -2.66 18.29
CA LEU A 710 22.37 -2.02 19.39
C LEU A 710 23.20 -1.90 20.69
N LYS A 711 24.02 -2.92 21.01
CA LYS A 711 24.91 -2.86 22.17
C LYS A 711 25.93 -1.74 22.04
N GLY A 712 26.54 -1.60 20.86
CA GLY A 712 27.46 -0.51 20.56
C GLY A 712 26.80 0.87 20.66
N ASP A 713 25.57 1.00 20.13
CA ASP A 713 24.82 2.25 20.21
C ASP A 713 24.51 2.65 21.66
N ILE A 714 24.18 1.68 22.54
CA ILE A 714 23.98 1.91 23.98
C ILE A 714 25.25 2.45 24.62
N PHE A 715 26.41 1.83 24.36
CA PHE A 715 27.68 2.30 24.88
C PHE A 715 28.06 3.68 24.34
N MET A 716 27.81 3.96 23.06
CA MET A 716 28.02 5.31 22.49
C MET A 716 27.17 6.37 23.20
N ALA A 717 25.89 6.06 23.44
CA ALA A 717 24.96 6.95 24.13
C ALA A 717 25.35 7.14 25.63
N ALA A 718 25.91 6.11 26.25
CA ALA A 718 26.45 6.16 27.61
C ALA A 718 27.83 6.83 27.70
N ASN A 719 28.33 7.41 26.61
CA ASN A 719 29.68 8.03 26.51
C ASN A 719 30.82 7.07 26.83
N ARG A 720 30.69 5.79 26.49
CA ARG A 720 31.67 4.71 26.65
C ARG A 720 32.18 4.24 25.28
N PRO A 721 32.93 5.07 24.53
CA PRO A 721 33.28 4.80 23.16
C PRO A 721 34.20 3.57 22.98
N GLN A 722 35.04 3.24 23.97
CA GLN A 722 35.88 2.04 23.91
C GLN A 722 35.03 0.75 23.97
N ASP A 723 34.05 0.71 24.86
CA ASP A 723 33.15 -0.44 24.98
C ASP A 723 32.26 -0.54 23.74
N ALA A 724 31.88 0.60 23.19
CA ALA A 724 31.15 0.63 21.91
C ALA A 724 31.99 0.05 20.78
N ALA A 725 33.25 0.41 20.65
CA ALA A 725 34.16 -0.14 19.65
C ALA A 725 34.28 -1.66 19.79
N ASN A 726 34.43 -2.18 21.03
CA ASN A 726 34.45 -3.63 21.26
C ASN A 726 33.15 -4.32 20.81
N ALA A 727 31.98 -3.76 21.19
CA ALA A 727 30.68 -4.30 20.82
C ALA A 727 30.42 -4.29 19.30
N TYR A 728 30.80 -3.20 18.62
CA TYR A 728 30.72 -3.15 17.15
C TYR A 728 31.68 -4.11 16.46
N LYS A 729 32.88 -4.30 17.01
CA LYS A 729 33.87 -5.25 16.52
C LYS A 729 33.33 -6.69 16.59
N GLU A 730 32.71 -7.07 17.71
CA GLU A 730 32.02 -8.35 17.86
C GLU A 730 30.86 -8.49 16.87
N ALA A 731 30.05 -7.45 16.71
CA ALA A 731 28.94 -7.43 15.77
C ALA A 731 29.42 -7.58 14.33
N LEU A 732 30.48 -6.86 13.94
CA LEU A 732 31.09 -6.93 12.59
C LEU A 732 31.70 -8.30 12.29
N ALA A 733 32.27 -8.97 13.30
CA ALA A 733 32.80 -10.32 13.17
C ALA A 733 31.67 -11.36 12.96
N ALA A 734 30.49 -11.12 13.52
CA ALA A 734 29.32 -12.00 13.40
C ALA A 734 28.52 -11.76 12.11
N SER A 735 28.52 -10.53 11.59
CA SER A 735 27.79 -10.13 10.39
C SER A 735 28.53 -9.01 9.68
N ALA A 736 29.17 -9.31 8.56
CA ALA A 736 29.88 -8.32 7.76
C ALA A 736 28.89 -7.29 7.20
N SER A 737 28.99 -6.03 7.64
CA SER A 737 28.11 -4.93 7.25
C SER A 737 28.91 -3.62 7.19
N ASP A 738 28.68 -2.85 6.11
CA ASP A 738 29.18 -1.49 5.92
C ASP A 738 28.84 -0.58 7.11
N THR A 739 27.57 -0.62 7.52
CA THR A 739 27.07 0.13 8.67
C THR A 739 27.80 -0.22 9.96
N LEU A 740 28.18 -1.46 10.18
CA LEU A 740 28.94 -1.88 11.36
C LEU A 740 30.40 -1.44 11.28
N ALA A 741 31.03 -1.52 10.11
CA ALA A 741 32.41 -1.04 9.92
C ALA A 741 32.52 0.48 10.16
N THR A 742 31.58 1.25 9.63
CA THR A 742 31.55 2.71 9.79
C THR A 742 31.24 3.12 11.23
N ARG A 743 30.31 2.42 11.93
CA ARG A 743 30.03 2.65 13.36
C ARG A 743 31.22 2.30 14.25
N LEU A 744 31.94 1.20 13.94
CA LEU A 744 33.15 0.83 14.65
C LEU A 744 34.20 1.94 14.53
N ALA A 745 34.46 2.42 13.32
CA ALA A 745 35.42 3.49 13.08
C ALA A 745 35.01 4.79 13.80
N ALA A 746 33.73 5.15 13.77
CA ALA A 746 33.20 6.31 14.50
C ALA A 746 33.42 6.16 16.03
N ALA A 747 33.20 4.97 16.59
CA ALA A 747 33.46 4.69 18.00
C ALA A 747 34.96 4.82 18.35
N GLN A 748 35.85 4.28 17.49
CA GLN A 748 37.31 4.39 17.63
C GLN A 748 37.78 5.85 17.56
N MET A 749 37.19 6.65 16.63
CA MET A 749 37.48 8.10 16.56
C MET A 749 37.11 8.80 17.89
N ARG A 750 35.92 8.49 18.46
CA ARG A 750 35.50 9.04 19.75
C ARG A 750 36.35 8.53 20.94
N ALA A 751 36.88 7.31 20.85
CA ALA A 751 37.82 6.73 21.76
C ALA A 751 39.24 7.35 21.64
N ARG A 752 39.45 8.27 20.69
CA ARG A 752 40.74 8.90 20.33
C ARG A 752 41.76 7.90 19.77
N GLU A 753 41.28 6.94 19.00
CA GLU A 753 42.05 5.90 18.31
C GLU A 753 41.93 6.07 16.77
N PRO A 754 42.41 7.20 16.21
CA PRO A 754 42.18 7.46 14.76
C PRO A 754 42.92 6.49 13.87
N ASP A 755 44.07 5.97 14.24
CA ASP A 755 44.81 5.02 13.42
C ASP A 755 44.13 3.64 13.38
N GLU A 756 43.45 3.22 14.46
CA GLU A 756 42.61 2.01 14.44
C GLU A 756 41.35 2.23 13.60
N ALA A 757 40.73 3.42 13.61
CA ALA A 757 39.59 3.74 12.77
C ALA A 757 39.98 3.69 11.29
N ILE A 758 41.12 4.29 10.93
CA ILE A 758 41.66 4.23 9.56
C ILE A 758 41.91 2.78 9.16
N LYS A 759 42.54 1.98 10.04
CA LYS A 759 42.80 0.57 9.78
C LYS A 759 41.52 -0.21 9.57
N THR A 760 40.53 -0.05 10.41
CA THR A 760 39.21 -0.71 10.32
C THR A 760 38.57 -0.46 8.96
N LEU A 761 38.49 0.81 8.54
CA LEU A 761 37.88 1.17 7.26
C LEU A 761 38.74 0.76 6.07
N SER A 762 40.07 0.85 6.17
CA SER A 762 40.99 0.43 5.10
C SER A 762 40.93 -1.09 4.88
N ASP A 763 40.90 -1.88 5.97
CA ASP A 763 40.72 -3.34 5.89
C ASP A 763 39.35 -3.72 5.31
N TRP A 764 38.31 -2.92 5.61
CA TRP A 764 36.98 -3.08 5.04
C TRP A 764 36.97 -2.79 3.56
N VAL A 765 37.45 -1.61 3.13
CA VAL A 765 37.46 -1.17 1.73
C VAL A 765 38.34 -2.07 0.84
N ALA A 766 39.42 -2.65 1.40
CA ALA A 766 40.24 -3.62 0.68
C ALA A 766 39.42 -4.82 0.20
N LYS A 767 38.39 -5.23 0.92
CA LYS A 767 37.47 -6.33 0.61
C LYS A 767 36.22 -5.87 -0.12
N HIS A 768 35.79 -4.63 0.09
CA HIS A 768 34.55 -4.03 -0.42
C HIS A 768 34.89 -2.72 -1.15
N LYS A 769 35.55 -2.83 -2.30
CA LYS A 769 36.09 -1.68 -3.05
C LYS A 769 35.06 -0.66 -3.51
N GLU A 770 33.78 -1.07 -3.58
CA GLU A 770 32.65 -0.24 -3.99
C GLU A 770 31.85 0.31 -2.81
N ASP A 771 32.36 0.15 -1.60
CA ASP A 771 31.76 0.80 -0.44
C ASP A 771 32.24 2.28 -0.36
N PHE A 772 31.52 3.12 -1.10
CA PHE A 772 31.83 4.55 -1.19
C PHE A 772 31.58 5.28 0.13
N GLY A 773 30.66 4.82 0.96
CA GLY A 773 30.43 5.39 2.30
C GLY A 773 31.63 5.20 3.23
N ALA A 774 32.25 4.03 3.21
CA ALA A 774 33.46 3.77 3.97
C ALA A 774 34.67 4.57 3.43
N LEU A 775 34.78 4.73 2.09
CA LEU A 775 35.79 5.59 1.46
C LEU A 775 35.61 7.07 1.84
N GLU A 776 34.36 7.54 1.90
CA GLU A 776 34.02 8.91 2.28
C GLU A 776 34.41 9.16 3.75
N GLN A 777 34.08 8.23 4.65
CA GLN A 777 34.44 8.34 6.06
C GLN A 777 35.98 8.29 6.25
N LEU A 778 36.72 7.50 5.48
CA LEU A 778 38.19 7.55 5.45
C LEU A 778 38.68 8.94 5.04
N ALA A 779 38.13 9.51 3.97
CA ALA A 779 38.49 10.85 3.54
C ALA A 779 38.21 11.90 4.62
N GLU A 780 37.06 11.84 5.29
CA GLU A 780 36.69 12.74 6.38
C GLU A 780 37.65 12.62 7.58
N ILE A 781 38.02 11.41 7.98
CA ILE A 781 39.00 11.18 9.05
C ILE A 781 40.35 11.80 8.68
N HIS A 782 40.82 11.58 7.45
CA HIS A 782 42.07 12.15 6.96
C HIS A 782 42.02 13.69 6.86
N ILE A 783 40.87 14.28 6.44
CA ILE A 783 40.64 15.73 6.48
C ILE A 783 40.75 16.26 7.92
N GLY A 784 40.08 15.60 8.85
CA GLY A 784 40.10 15.97 10.28
C GLY A 784 41.49 15.91 10.88
N LEU A 785 42.35 14.98 10.42
CA LEU A 785 43.74 14.83 10.81
C LEU A 785 44.72 15.70 9.99
N ASN A 786 44.21 16.56 9.08
CA ASN A 786 44.98 17.37 8.17
C ASN A 786 45.95 16.55 7.26
N ARG A 787 45.59 15.29 6.99
CA ARG A 787 46.29 14.38 6.05
C ARG A 787 45.67 14.54 4.65
N LEU A 788 45.87 15.73 4.04
CA LEU A 788 45.18 16.13 2.81
C LEU A 788 45.50 15.26 1.58
N PRO A 789 46.78 14.79 1.37
CA PRO A 789 47.09 13.93 0.22
C PRO A 789 46.31 12.60 0.25
N GLU A 790 46.15 11.99 1.42
CA GLU A 790 45.43 10.74 1.61
C GLU A 790 43.94 10.95 1.38
N ALA A 791 43.36 12.01 1.97
CA ALA A 791 41.97 12.38 1.77
C ALA A 791 41.65 12.57 0.28
N LYS A 792 42.52 13.30 -0.43
CA LYS A 792 42.43 13.49 -1.89
C LYS A 792 42.36 12.14 -2.61
N GLY A 793 43.23 11.17 -2.27
CA GLY A 793 43.28 9.88 -2.94
C GLY A 793 41.95 9.10 -2.84
N TYR A 794 41.32 9.11 -1.64
CA TYR A 794 40.02 8.47 -1.43
C TYR A 794 38.91 9.19 -2.18
N LEU A 795 38.84 10.52 -2.14
CA LEU A 795 37.83 11.32 -2.84
C LEU A 795 37.95 11.19 -4.37
N GLU A 796 39.18 11.18 -4.90
CA GLU A 796 39.40 10.92 -6.33
C GLU A 796 38.99 9.51 -6.73
N THR A 797 39.15 8.53 -5.85
CA THR A 797 38.66 7.15 -6.06
C THR A 797 37.14 7.11 -6.13
N ILE A 798 36.45 7.80 -5.23
CA ILE A 798 34.97 7.94 -5.27
C ILE A 798 34.56 8.59 -6.58
N LEU A 799 35.15 9.74 -6.94
CA LEU A 799 34.79 10.48 -8.13
C LEU A 799 35.16 9.79 -9.45
N LYS A 800 36.12 8.89 -9.44
CA LYS A 800 36.39 8.03 -10.60
C LYS A 800 35.24 7.06 -10.86
N ALA A 801 34.58 6.57 -9.85
CA ALA A 801 33.45 5.66 -9.96
C ALA A 801 32.10 6.42 -10.00
N LYS A 802 32.01 7.54 -9.28
CA LYS A 802 30.82 8.39 -9.16
C LYS A 802 31.16 9.85 -9.43
N PRO A 803 31.36 10.25 -10.71
CA PRO A 803 31.86 11.59 -11.06
C PRO A 803 30.97 12.75 -10.59
N HIS A 804 29.72 12.49 -10.23
CA HIS A 804 28.76 13.48 -9.75
C HIS A 804 28.32 13.26 -8.29
N ASP A 805 29.13 12.58 -7.51
CA ASP A 805 28.90 12.53 -6.06
C ASP A 805 29.13 13.92 -5.46
N ALA A 806 28.04 14.60 -5.11
CA ALA A 806 28.09 15.98 -4.66
C ALA A 806 28.88 16.14 -3.35
N VAL A 807 28.85 15.15 -2.47
CA VAL A 807 29.59 15.19 -1.19
C VAL A 807 31.08 15.03 -1.46
N ALA A 808 31.46 14.06 -2.28
CA ALA A 808 32.86 13.84 -2.65
C ALA A 808 33.42 15.05 -3.42
N LEU A 809 32.64 15.65 -4.36
CA LEU A 809 33.04 16.88 -5.06
C LEU A 809 33.25 18.05 -4.09
N ASN A 810 32.32 18.24 -3.16
CA ASN A 810 32.42 19.30 -2.16
C ASN A 810 33.65 19.14 -1.23
N ASN A 811 33.86 17.92 -0.73
CA ASN A 811 34.99 17.63 0.14
C ASN A 811 36.31 17.73 -0.60
N LEU A 812 36.38 17.26 -1.86
CA LEU A 812 37.57 17.41 -2.68
C LEU A 812 37.83 18.86 -3.06
N ALA A 813 36.81 19.66 -3.34
CA ALA A 813 36.92 21.10 -3.54
C ALA A 813 37.55 21.80 -2.34
N TRP A 814 37.08 21.44 -1.12
CA TRP A 814 37.66 21.95 0.12
C TRP A 814 39.13 21.52 0.30
N VAL A 815 39.46 20.25 0.04
CA VAL A 815 40.83 19.73 0.07
C VAL A 815 41.71 20.49 -0.92
N TYR A 816 41.24 20.67 -2.15
CA TYR A 816 41.97 21.44 -3.18
C TYR A 816 42.17 22.92 -2.81
N GLN A 817 41.17 23.54 -2.18
CA GLN A 817 41.29 24.89 -1.62
C GLN A 817 42.44 24.97 -0.60
N GLN A 818 42.54 24.02 0.33
CA GLN A 818 43.60 23.97 1.34
C GLN A 818 44.98 23.69 0.72
N MET A 819 45.00 23.00 -0.41
CA MET A 819 46.23 22.68 -1.18
C MET A 819 46.59 23.77 -2.21
N ASN A 820 45.80 24.85 -2.30
CA ASN A 820 45.90 25.88 -3.32
C ASN A 820 45.82 25.36 -4.77
N ASP A 821 45.04 24.29 -4.98
CA ASP A 821 44.82 23.72 -6.31
C ASP A 821 43.74 24.51 -7.07
N PRO A 822 44.00 24.97 -8.30
CA PRO A 822 43.03 25.80 -9.04
C PRO A 822 41.73 25.11 -9.40
N ARG A 823 41.65 23.78 -9.32
CA ARG A 823 40.43 23.01 -9.56
C ARG A 823 39.35 23.16 -8.49
N ALA A 824 39.72 23.70 -7.31
CA ALA A 824 38.83 23.86 -6.17
C ALA A 824 37.50 24.53 -6.55
N GLN A 825 37.57 25.66 -7.25
CA GLN A 825 36.39 26.44 -7.61
C GLN A 825 35.47 25.70 -8.59
N SER A 826 36.05 24.99 -9.56
CA SER A 826 35.27 24.21 -10.52
C SER A 826 34.50 23.07 -9.84
N LEU A 827 35.16 22.32 -8.95
CA LEU A 827 34.51 21.22 -8.20
C LEU A 827 33.44 21.72 -7.23
N ALA A 828 33.73 22.80 -6.49
CA ALA A 828 32.72 23.38 -5.58
C ALA A 828 31.48 23.86 -6.34
N ARG A 829 31.63 24.42 -7.53
CA ARG A 829 30.54 24.84 -8.39
C ARG A 829 29.72 23.63 -8.85
N GLN A 830 30.38 22.54 -9.26
CA GLN A 830 29.71 21.30 -9.63
C GLN A 830 28.92 20.73 -8.43
N ALA A 831 29.54 20.64 -7.25
CA ALA A 831 28.88 20.17 -6.04
C ALA A 831 27.61 20.99 -5.73
N TYR A 832 27.70 22.34 -5.79
CA TYR A 832 26.57 23.22 -5.53
C TYR A 832 25.43 23.04 -6.53
N ILE A 833 25.76 22.82 -7.82
CA ILE A 833 24.73 22.57 -8.85
C ILE A 833 24.01 21.25 -8.62
N LEU A 834 24.76 20.20 -8.25
CA LEU A 834 24.21 18.85 -8.03
C LEU A 834 23.37 18.76 -6.76
N ALA A 835 23.80 19.43 -5.72
CA ALA A 835 23.14 19.41 -4.41
C ALA A 835 23.17 20.83 -3.77
N PRO A 836 22.32 21.75 -4.22
CA PRO A 836 22.24 23.07 -3.60
C PRO A 836 21.79 22.95 -2.14
N GLY A 837 22.60 23.48 -1.21
CA GLY A 837 22.33 23.47 0.22
C GLY A 837 23.41 24.18 1.01
N ALA A 838 23.24 24.29 2.32
CA ALA A 838 24.14 25.06 3.19
C ALA A 838 25.62 24.70 3.04
N GLN A 839 25.96 23.41 3.00
CA GLN A 839 27.34 22.95 2.92
C GLN A 839 28.01 23.29 1.59
N THR A 840 27.33 23.03 0.48
CA THR A 840 27.89 23.30 -0.86
C THR A 840 27.91 24.79 -1.18
N ALA A 841 26.92 25.56 -0.67
CA ALA A 841 26.91 27.03 -0.76
C ALA A 841 28.03 27.64 0.08
N ASP A 842 28.30 27.11 1.28
CA ASP A 842 29.40 27.56 2.13
C ASP A 842 30.77 27.33 1.47
N THR A 843 31.02 26.11 1.00
CA THR A 843 32.28 25.74 0.34
C THR A 843 32.52 26.60 -0.90
N LEU A 844 31.52 26.73 -1.81
CA LEU A 844 31.67 27.53 -3.01
C LEU A 844 31.81 29.03 -2.69
N GLY A 845 30.99 29.54 -1.76
CA GLY A 845 31.03 30.92 -1.31
C GLY A 845 32.36 31.29 -0.66
N TRP A 846 32.91 30.39 0.15
CA TRP A 846 34.25 30.59 0.77
C TRP A 846 35.36 30.61 -0.26
N ILE A 847 35.36 29.67 -1.23
CA ILE A 847 36.35 29.62 -2.31
C ILE A 847 36.28 30.88 -3.16
N LEU A 848 35.09 31.36 -3.52
CA LEU A 848 34.90 32.58 -4.28
C LEU A 848 35.38 33.80 -3.49
N THR A 849 35.16 33.85 -2.20
CA THR A 849 35.66 34.92 -1.32
C THR A 849 37.17 34.96 -1.31
N GLY A 850 37.81 33.77 -1.18
CA GLY A 850 39.29 33.65 -1.20
C GLY A 850 39.91 33.96 -2.57
N SER A 851 39.20 33.77 -3.69
CA SER A 851 39.67 34.10 -5.05
C SER A 851 39.38 35.53 -5.48
N GLY A 852 38.91 36.40 -4.58
CA GLY A 852 38.66 37.83 -4.86
C GLY A 852 37.25 38.13 -5.40
N ASN A 853 36.40 37.12 -5.64
CA ASN A 853 35.02 37.33 -6.06
C ASN A 853 34.05 37.32 -4.84
N SER A 854 34.31 38.24 -3.92
CA SER A 854 33.58 38.28 -2.65
C SER A 854 32.10 38.64 -2.79
N GLU A 855 31.70 39.40 -3.83
CA GLU A 855 30.27 39.71 -4.04
C GLU A 855 29.44 38.46 -4.36
N ALA A 856 29.92 37.60 -5.26
CA ALA A 856 29.29 36.30 -5.52
C ALA A 856 29.33 35.40 -4.27
N GLY A 857 30.47 35.44 -3.52
CA GLY A 857 30.61 34.72 -2.27
C GLY A 857 29.60 35.13 -1.22
N VAL A 858 29.33 36.46 -1.04
CA VAL A 858 28.33 36.96 -0.07
C VAL A 858 26.93 36.39 -0.33
N ASN A 859 26.50 36.23 -1.56
CA ASN A 859 25.16 35.72 -1.87
C ASN A 859 25.01 34.22 -1.46
N LEU A 860 26.02 33.43 -1.80
CA LEU A 860 26.03 31.99 -1.41
C LEU A 860 26.17 31.79 0.12
N LEU A 861 27.06 32.56 0.76
CA LEU A 861 27.28 32.48 2.20
C LEU A 861 26.08 33.02 3.00
N ARG A 862 25.31 33.96 2.43
CA ARG A 862 24.03 34.38 3.00
C ARG A 862 23.01 33.25 2.95
N GLN A 863 22.92 32.54 1.84
CA GLN A 863 22.09 31.35 1.74
C GLN A 863 22.52 30.30 2.77
N ALA A 864 23.81 29.97 2.80
CA ALA A 864 24.36 29.00 3.75
C ALA A 864 24.07 29.37 5.20
N SER A 865 24.25 30.65 5.57
CA SER A 865 23.98 31.16 6.92
C SER A 865 22.50 31.15 7.29
N ALA A 866 21.58 31.29 6.33
CA ALA A 866 20.14 31.20 6.57
C ALA A 866 19.70 29.74 6.85
N GLU A 867 20.30 28.78 6.16
CA GLU A 867 20.00 27.36 6.29
C GLU A 867 20.74 26.73 7.49
N ALA A 868 21.97 27.19 7.80
CA ALA A 868 22.82 26.71 8.91
C ALA A 868 23.10 27.81 9.94
N ALA A 869 22.07 28.49 10.42
CA ALA A 869 22.17 29.66 11.30
C ALA A 869 22.87 29.39 12.64
N SER A 870 22.99 28.14 13.08
CA SER A 870 23.68 27.74 14.31
C SER A 870 25.14 27.31 14.09
N ASP A 871 25.63 27.18 12.83
CA ASP A 871 27.02 26.79 12.55
C ASP A 871 27.95 28.02 12.60
N PRO A 872 28.82 28.16 13.61
CA PRO A 872 29.67 29.32 13.75
C PRO A 872 30.71 29.44 12.64
N ARG A 873 31.11 28.34 11.99
CA ARG A 873 32.04 28.35 10.87
C ARG A 873 31.39 29.00 9.62
N VAL A 874 30.16 28.62 9.28
CA VAL A 874 29.42 29.20 8.16
C VAL A 874 29.21 30.70 8.39
N LEU A 875 28.82 31.08 9.61
CA LEU A 875 28.67 32.49 9.99
C LEU A 875 30.00 33.27 9.88
N TYR A 876 31.12 32.66 10.28
CA TYR A 876 32.46 33.28 10.15
C TYR A 876 32.80 33.50 8.66
N HIS A 877 32.61 32.51 7.78
CA HIS A 877 32.83 32.64 6.36
C HIS A 877 32.00 33.79 5.77
N PHE A 878 30.73 33.91 6.16
CA PHE A 878 29.84 34.97 5.75
C PHE A 878 30.33 36.34 6.22
N ALA A 879 30.77 36.46 7.46
CA ALA A 879 31.30 37.71 7.99
C ALA A 879 32.57 38.18 7.26
N VAL A 880 33.47 37.23 6.91
CA VAL A 880 34.68 37.54 6.12
C VAL A 880 34.30 38.06 4.72
N ALA A 881 33.32 37.44 4.08
CA ALA A 881 32.84 37.89 2.76
C ALA A 881 32.20 39.30 2.83
N LEU A 882 31.38 39.56 3.86
CA LEU A 882 30.79 40.88 4.12
C LEU A 882 31.88 41.92 4.32
N LYS A 883 32.89 41.63 5.14
CA LYS A 883 34.04 42.53 5.31
C LYS A 883 34.74 42.84 3.99
N ASN A 884 35.01 41.83 3.17
CA ASN A 884 35.71 41.98 1.89
C ASN A 884 34.90 42.79 0.85
N THR A 885 33.56 42.86 0.99
CA THR A 885 32.67 43.70 0.16
C THR A 885 32.37 45.05 0.78
N GLY A 886 33.09 45.47 1.85
CA GLY A 886 32.93 46.76 2.50
C GLY A 886 31.72 46.91 3.43
N LYS A 887 30.95 45.83 3.67
CA LYS A 887 29.77 45.82 4.55
C LYS A 887 30.19 45.57 5.99
N LYS A 888 30.93 46.55 6.55
CA LYS A 888 31.61 46.47 7.84
C LYS A 888 30.64 46.25 8.98
N ASP A 889 29.54 46.98 9.06
CA ASP A 889 28.58 46.92 10.14
C ASP A 889 27.87 45.57 10.19
N ASP A 890 27.52 45.03 9.03
CA ASP A 890 26.92 43.67 8.92
C ASP A 890 27.94 42.62 9.38
N ALA A 891 29.18 42.72 8.95
CA ALA A 891 30.25 41.83 9.39
C ALA A 891 30.45 41.84 10.93
N ILE A 892 30.44 43.04 11.54
CA ILE A 892 30.52 43.16 13.00
C ILE A 892 29.35 42.50 13.71
N LYS A 893 28.13 42.65 13.19
CA LYS A 893 26.92 42.01 13.73
C LYS A 893 27.05 40.49 13.71
N VAL A 894 27.36 39.90 12.55
CA VAL A 894 27.51 38.45 12.42
C VAL A 894 28.69 37.93 13.30
N LEU A 895 29.83 38.59 13.32
CA LEU A 895 30.96 38.17 14.17
C LEU A 895 30.64 38.23 15.63
N THR A 896 29.80 39.17 16.07
CA THR A 896 29.36 39.22 17.47
C THR A 896 28.57 37.98 17.86
N GLU A 897 27.74 37.47 16.98
CA GLU A 897 26.99 36.21 17.16
C GLU A 897 27.94 35.00 17.15
N VAL A 898 28.91 34.97 16.21
CA VAL A 898 29.94 33.91 16.14
C VAL A 898 30.75 33.80 17.43
N VAL A 899 31.24 34.92 17.94
CA VAL A 899 32.09 34.96 19.14
C VAL A 899 31.30 34.63 20.40
N ALA A 900 30.02 35.01 20.48
CA ALA A 900 29.12 34.65 21.58
C ALA A 900 28.77 33.14 21.59
N ASN A 901 28.98 32.43 20.52
CA ASN A 901 28.70 30.99 20.39
C ASN A 901 29.72 30.19 21.25
N LYS A 902 29.20 29.31 22.12
CA LYS A 902 30.05 28.48 23.03
C LYS A 902 30.68 27.28 22.29
N ALA A 903 30.28 26.99 21.08
CA ALA A 903 30.86 25.90 20.30
C ALA A 903 32.31 26.16 19.95
N GLN A 904 33.14 25.14 20.01
CA GLN A 904 34.54 25.19 19.57
C GLN A 904 34.58 24.92 18.07
N PHE A 905 35.22 25.79 17.31
CA PHE A 905 35.48 25.61 15.89
C PHE A 905 36.89 26.15 15.57
N LYS A 906 37.45 25.70 14.46
CA LYS A 906 38.87 25.89 14.14
C LYS A 906 39.23 27.38 14.05
N GLU A 907 38.40 28.21 13.45
CA GLU A 907 38.61 29.60 13.11
C GLU A 907 38.14 30.57 14.25
N LYS A 908 37.88 30.07 15.45
CA LYS A 908 37.34 30.92 16.56
C LYS A 908 38.28 32.06 16.94
N ALA A 909 39.57 31.80 17.00
CA ALA A 909 40.58 32.82 17.36
C ALA A 909 40.66 33.90 16.26
N GLU A 910 40.59 33.51 14.99
CA GLU A 910 40.58 34.42 13.85
C GLU A 910 39.31 35.29 13.85
N ALA A 911 38.15 34.70 14.22
CA ALA A 911 36.89 35.43 14.32
C ALA A 911 36.94 36.49 15.42
N GLU A 912 37.51 36.17 16.59
CA GLU A 912 37.71 37.10 17.70
C GLU A 912 38.63 38.25 17.31
N GLN A 913 39.76 37.93 16.67
CA GLN A 913 40.72 38.96 16.19
C GLN A 913 40.10 39.87 15.09
N LEU A 914 39.33 39.25 14.18
CA LEU A 914 38.68 40.01 13.12
C LEU A 914 37.63 40.97 13.67
N LEU A 915 36.82 40.53 14.66
CA LEU A 915 35.84 41.39 15.33
C LEU A 915 36.50 42.57 16.02
N GLU A 916 37.59 42.31 16.74
CA GLU A 916 38.35 43.36 17.44
C GLU A 916 38.95 44.37 16.46
N SER A 917 39.53 43.88 15.36
CA SER A 917 40.11 44.76 14.32
C SER A 917 39.07 45.66 13.65
N LEU A 918 37.88 45.12 13.38
CA LEU A 918 36.80 45.88 12.76
C LEU A 918 36.21 46.92 13.72
N LYS A 919 36.12 46.63 15.00
CA LYS A 919 35.68 47.60 16.04
C LYS A 919 36.71 48.70 16.32
N LYS A 920 38.00 48.43 16.27
CA LYS A 920 39.06 49.45 16.43
C LYS A 920 39.25 50.36 15.23
N GLY A 921 38.90 49.96 14.06
CA GLY A 921 38.99 50.72 12.81
C GLY A 921 37.70 51.50 12.45
N SER A 922 36.78 51.66 13.39
CA SER A 922 35.50 52.40 13.22
C SER A 922 35.60 53.78 13.85
#